data_c8f39402aaccfbff9491f11137709300
#
_entry.id   c8f39402aaccfbff9491f11137709300
#
_cell.length_a   1.000
_cell.length_b   1.000
_cell.length_c   1.000
_cell.angle_alpha   90.00
_cell.angle_beta   90.00
_cell.angle_gamma   90.00
#
_symmetry.space_group_name_H-M   'P 1'
#
loop_
_entity.id
_entity.type
_entity.pdbx_description
1 polymer ?
#
loop_
_entity_poly.entity_id
_entity_poly.type
_entity_poly.pdbx_seq_one_letter_code
_entity_poly.pdbx_strand_id
1 'polypeptide(L)'
;MKMWGNAISVKTVKKVLFLGILILASFATNAQLIKDSKTLADMQIQLQKQQLLASGRSQQLFEVFKKPLSADEKQALEYLYAYMPLSDLADYDGDFFFQQTKATLTAKNEMPWGTQIPEDIFLHFVLPPRVNNENIDLFRVVMYPEIKTRIAGLNMHDAALEINHWCHEKVTYRGSDERTSSPLASIKTSFGRCGEESTLTVTALRTAGIPARQVYTPRWAHTDDNHAWVEVWIDGKWHFLGACEPDPELDMGWFAEPARRAMLVHTRAFGAYNGNEPVIEKQQCFAELNLIQNYAAAKPVFVKVTDTDNKLVKDANVEFQLYNYAEFYPIAKGKTDQNGISSIITGLGDLLIWAYQGDKWGYKKISVDKMDSVTINISDKHTTGITENFDFVPPVQKTPLPQSTSPKVAENNTKRLHAEDSIRTAYMATFKDSAWVAAFSAEQGLSAEKLLPIFRNSYGNWEEIAKFISGTSKSQKEWAVLMLEAISEKDLRDTKAEILNDHLANAFNYNNPASSQDKEFFAKYVMSGRIANEMMLPWRSFLQKQFGYEFVMQFKTDMNVLVAWIKSNIRIDNTSNLHSRAPLSPRGVFELKVADNRSRDIFFVAVCRSLGHAARINTATNLPQYYDGKDWKNIAFEPVTENITEKGFIRFVNSDINFDPKYAINFTIARYNKGVYRTVDFDYGMKLSEFEAKTEVEAGKYLLVTGNRQSDGSVLSSVTFFEVPTKLTTDINVVIRQDFTPIIPFGKINPSATKFIDYQTNNAIPLSNLISTKGCIMVWIDPDKEPTKHVMADIPAVKSLIENWSGGMVFLLAGNKVSSSFKPSNFPNLPKQSKFAFDKDSNLLLHIDKLRKTNSGSNFPVIAISDKNGNLLYYSEGYKIGIGEQIAKVIATLK
;
A
#
# COMPACT_ATOMS: atom_id res chain seq x y z
N MET A 1 -61.66 -16.55 -22.33
CA MET A 1 -61.80 -15.12 -21.93
C MET A 1 -60.44 -14.46 -22.12
N LYS A 2 -60.35 -13.43 -22.93
CA LYS A 2 -59.15 -12.86 -23.49
C LYS A 2 -58.34 -12.07 -22.46
N MET A 3 -57.04 -12.40 -22.34
CA MET A 3 -56.05 -11.52 -21.68
C MET A 3 -55.51 -10.54 -22.72
N TRP A 4 -55.54 -9.26 -22.39
CA TRP A 4 -54.91 -8.20 -23.15
C TRP A 4 -53.58 -7.85 -22.45
N GLY A 5 -52.47 -8.14 -23.13
CA GLY A 5 -51.14 -7.66 -22.73
C GLY A 5 -50.83 -6.42 -23.58
N ASN A 6 -50.66 -5.28 -22.93
CA ASN A 6 -50.18 -4.08 -23.56
C ASN A 6 -48.65 -4.07 -23.66
N ALA A 7 -48.14 -4.38 -24.84
CA ALA A 7 -46.75 -4.13 -25.19
C ALA A 7 -46.53 -2.66 -25.53
N ILE A 8 -45.87 -1.91 -24.71
CA ILE A 8 -45.46 -0.54 -24.99
C ILE A 8 -44.33 -0.59 -26.06
N SER A 9 -44.58 -0.03 -27.22
CA SER A 9 -43.66 -0.01 -28.36
C SER A 9 -42.43 0.82 -28.10
N VAL A 10 -41.26 0.24 -28.40
CA VAL A 10 -39.91 0.86 -28.32
C VAL A 10 -39.82 2.21 -29.10
N LYS A 11 -40.72 2.47 -30.04
CA LYS A 11 -40.83 3.74 -30.81
C LYS A 11 -41.38 4.88 -29.95
N THR A 12 -42.22 4.62 -28.95
CA THR A 12 -42.80 5.64 -28.06
C THR A 12 -41.78 6.12 -27.06
N VAL A 13 -40.92 5.23 -26.56
CA VAL A 13 -39.81 5.58 -25.61
C VAL A 13 -38.78 6.47 -26.30
N LYS A 14 -38.42 6.23 -27.56
CA LYS A 14 -37.49 7.10 -28.29
C LYS A 14 -38.04 8.50 -28.55
N LYS A 15 -39.36 8.68 -28.74
CA LYS A 15 -39.96 10.00 -28.96
C LYS A 15 -40.04 10.81 -27.65
N VAL A 16 -40.29 10.22 -26.51
CA VAL A 16 -40.30 10.90 -25.21
C VAL A 16 -38.86 11.28 -24.80
N LEU A 17 -37.87 10.47 -25.10
CA LEU A 17 -36.47 10.82 -24.91
C LEU A 17 -36.00 12.01 -25.78
N PHE A 18 -36.49 12.11 -27.04
CA PHE A 18 -36.08 13.20 -27.94
C PHE A 18 -36.76 14.54 -27.63
N LEU A 19 -37.98 14.56 -27.06
CA LEU A 19 -38.63 15.79 -26.62
C LEU A 19 -38.11 16.33 -25.28
N GLY A 20 -37.56 15.47 -24.40
CA GLY A 20 -36.92 15.88 -23.14
C GLY A 20 -35.57 16.59 -23.35
N ILE A 21 -34.90 16.35 -24.46
CA ILE A 21 -33.59 16.94 -24.80
C ILE A 21 -33.72 18.34 -25.41
N LEU A 22 -34.88 18.70 -26.04
CA LEU A 22 -35.07 19.97 -26.74
C LEU A 22 -35.62 21.12 -25.84
N ILE A 23 -36.07 20.87 -24.61
CA ILE A 23 -36.58 21.87 -23.69
C ILE A 23 -35.53 22.44 -22.75
N LEU A 24 -34.34 21.87 -22.69
CA LEU A 24 -33.21 22.31 -21.83
C LEU A 24 -32.23 23.29 -22.49
N ALA A 25 -32.52 23.79 -23.68
CA ALA A 25 -31.59 24.62 -24.45
C ALA A 25 -31.86 26.12 -24.40
N SER A 26 -32.43 26.64 -23.33
CA SER A 26 -32.55 28.10 -23.20
C SER A 26 -32.68 28.53 -21.73
N PHE A 27 -31.58 28.48 -20.96
CA PHE A 27 -31.41 29.35 -19.78
C PHE A 27 -29.91 29.60 -19.52
N ALA A 28 -29.60 30.89 -19.59
CA ALA A 28 -28.47 31.58 -18.97
C ALA A 28 -27.05 31.03 -19.30
N THR A 29 -26.28 31.84 -19.97
CA THR A 29 -24.81 31.86 -20.00
C THR A 29 -24.24 32.17 -18.62
N ASN A 30 -24.52 31.37 -17.63
CA ASN A 30 -23.70 31.30 -16.42
C ASN A 30 -22.60 30.27 -16.70
N ALA A 31 -21.38 30.59 -16.36
CA ALA A 31 -20.22 29.73 -16.53
C ALA A 31 -20.52 28.35 -15.93
N GLN A 32 -20.81 27.37 -16.78
CA GLN A 32 -20.99 25.98 -16.33
C GLN A 32 -19.65 25.40 -15.96
N LEU A 33 -19.59 24.63 -14.86
CA LEU A 33 -18.39 23.93 -14.42
C LEU A 33 -17.92 22.93 -15.49
N ILE A 34 -18.85 22.19 -16.08
CA ILE A 34 -18.61 21.25 -17.18
C ILE A 34 -19.21 21.80 -18.45
N LYS A 35 -18.37 22.14 -19.41
CA LYS A 35 -18.73 22.75 -20.70
C LYS A 35 -18.83 21.71 -21.82
N ASP A 36 -18.06 20.62 -21.74
CA ASP A 36 -18.07 19.59 -22.74
C ASP A 36 -19.40 18.81 -22.73
N SER A 37 -20.14 18.92 -23.81
CA SER A 37 -21.46 18.28 -23.95
C SER A 37 -21.43 16.75 -23.88
N LYS A 38 -20.32 16.14 -24.33
CA LYS A 38 -20.13 14.68 -24.26
C LYS A 38 -19.90 14.25 -22.82
N THR A 39 -19.03 14.93 -22.10
CA THR A 39 -18.78 14.69 -20.67
C THR A 39 -20.08 14.81 -19.86
N LEU A 40 -20.89 15.83 -20.13
CA LEU A 40 -22.21 16.00 -19.50
C LEU A 40 -23.17 14.83 -19.80
N ALA A 41 -23.27 14.42 -21.05
CA ALA A 41 -24.13 13.31 -21.44
C ALA A 41 -23.70 11.98 -20.84
N ASP A 42 -22.42 11.67 -20.87
CA ASP A 42 -21.84 10.46 -20.29
C ASP A 42 -22.00 10.44 -18.75
N MET A 43 -21.77 11.59 -18.09
CA MET A 43 -22.00 11.78 -16.66
C MET A 43 -23.45 11.48 -16.26
N GLN A 44 -24.45 12.03 -16.98
CA GLN A 44 -25.86 11.80 -16.66
C GLN A 44 -26.26 10.32 -16.81
N ILE A 45 -25.78 9.64 -17.84
CA ILE A 45 -26.00 8.20 -18.04
C ILE A 45 -25.40 7.42 -16.86
N GLN A 46 -24.19 7.76 -16.46
CA GLN A 46 -23.49 7.08 -15.39
C GLN A 46 -24.11 7.36 -14.02
N LEU A 47 -24.54 8.60 -13.76
CA LEU A 47 -25.25 8.98 -12.55
C LEU A 47 -26.53 8.17 -12.36
N GLN A 48 -27.33 7.99 -13.42
CA GLN A 48 -28.53 7.14 -13.37
C GLN A 48 -28.19 5.69 -12.98
N LYS A 49 -27.11 5.13 -13.53
CA LYS A 49 -26.66 3.79 -13.15
C LYS A 49 -26.26 3.70 -11.68
N GLN A 50 -25.54 4.71 -11.17
CA GLN A 50 -25.14 4.77 -9.77
C GLN A 50 -26.34 4.96 -8.83
N GLN A 51 -27.34 5.76 -9.21
CA GLN A 51 -28.58 5.90 -8.45
C GLN A 51 -29.35 4.57 -8.33
N LEU A 52 -29.41 3.80 -9.41
CA LEU A 52 -29.98 2.46 -9.38
C LEU A 52 -29.16 1.50 -8.54
N LEU A 53 -27.83 1.53 -8.67
CA LEU A 53 -26.91 0.71 -7.90
C LEU A 53 -27.04 0.98 -6.40
N ALA A 54 -27.14 2.25 -6.02
CA ALA A 54 -27.22 2.70 -4.65
C ALA A 54 -28.67 2.94 -4.14
N SER A 55 -29.67 2.32 -4.78
CA SER A 55 -31.09 2.51 -4.44
C SER A 55 -31.40 2.21 -2.96
N GLY A 56 -30.69 1.25 -2.33
CA GLY A 56 -30.84 0.94 -0.92
C GLY A 56 -30.43 2.06 0.04
N ARG A 57 -29.60 3.01 -0.42
CA ARG A 57 -29.19 4.22 0.35
C ARG A 57 -29.63 5.53 -0.29
N SER A 58 -30.67 5.48 -1.14
CA SER A 58 -31.12 6.63 -1.92
C SER A 58 -31.39 7.86 -1.04
N GLN A 59 -31.99 7.69 0.12
CA GLN A 59 -32.29 8.78 1.03
C GLN A 59 -30.99 9.41 1.59
N GLN A 60 -30.07 8.61 2.07
CA GLN A 60 -28.83 9.09 2.68
C GLN A 60 -27.93 9.79 1.66
N LEU A 61 -27.92 9.31 0.41
CA LEU A 61 -27.00 9.78 -0.63
C LEU A 61 -27.57 10.95 -1.45
N PHE A 62 -28.85 10.89 -1.87
CA PHE A 62 -29.36 11.77 -2.91
C PHE A 62 -30.33 12.86 -2.42
N GLU A 63 -30.71 12.86 -1.14
CA GLU A 63 -31.49 14.00 -0.59
C GLU A 63 -30.71 15.32 -0.61
N VAL A 64 -29.39 15.27 -0.71
CA VAL A 64 -28.55 16.45 -0.86
C VAL A 64 -28.92 17.28 -2.08
N PHE A 65 -29.42 16.66 -3.16
CA PHE A 65 -29.89 17.39 -4.36
C PHE A 65 -31.19 18.18 -4.18
N LYS A 66 -31.88 18.03 -3.03
CA LYS A 66 -33.05 18.84 -2.66
C LYS A 66 -32.65 20.17 -1.99
N LYS A 67 -31.36 20.32 -1.59
CA LYS A 67 -30.83 21.55 -1.04
C LYS A 67 -30.73 22.62 -2.12
N PRO A 68 -30.74 23.92 -1.73
CA PRO A 68 -30.48 25.02 -2.65
C PRO A 68 -29.01 25.01 -3.09
N LEU A 69 -28.72 24.28 -4.18
CA LEU A 69 -27.39 24.16 -4.77
C LEU A 69 -27.22 25.21 -5.86
N SER A 70 -26.03 25.80 -5.98
CA SER A 70 -25.63 26.53 -7.18
C SER A 70 -25.49 25.53 -8.37
N ALA A 71 -25.45 26.05 -9.60
CA ALA A 71 -25.26 25.22 -10.78
C ALA A 71 -23.95 24.42 -10.73
N ASP A 72 -22.86 25.04 -10.29
CA ASP A 72 -21.56 24.42 -10.17
C ASP A 72 -21.53 23.36 -9.05
N GLU A 73 -22.14 23.64 -7.88
CA GLU A 73 -22.25 22.64 -6.81
C GLU A 73 -23.02 21.41 -7.25
N LYS A 74 -24.13 21.63 -7.98
CA LYS A 74 -24.95 20.55 -8.51
C LYS A 74 -24.15 19.69 -9.52
N GLN A 75 -23.51 20.32 -10.50
CA GLN A 75 -22.72 19.59 -11.51
C GLN A 75 -21.53 18.85 -10.90
N ALA A 76 -20.82 19.47 -9.93
CA ALA A 76 -19.72 18.83 -9.24
C ALA A 76 -20.17 17.61 -8.43
N LEU A 77 -21.29 17.71 -7.70
CA LEU A 77 -21.88 16.57 -7.00
C LEU A 77 -22.34 15.48 -7.96
N GLU A 78 -23.02 15.83 -9.04
CA GLU A 78 -23.45 14.87 -10.08
C GLU A 78 -22.25 14.11 -10.67
N TYR A 79 -21.15 14.83 -10.95
CA TYR A 79 -19.92 14.22 -11.42
C TYR A 79 -19.30 13.27 -10.40
N LEU A 80 -19.17 13.67 -9.14
CA LEU A 80 -18.66 12.80 -8.09
C LEU A 80 -19.53 11.55 -7.95
N TYR A 81 -20.85 11.68 -7.88
CA TYR A 81 -21.74 10.52 -7.77
C TYR A 81 -21.70 9.60 -8.99
N ALA A 82 -21.53 10.16 -10.20
CA ALA A 82 -21.41 9.36 -11.42
C ALA A 82 -20.19 8.43 -11.38
N TYR A 83 -19.08 8.86 -10.75
CA TYR A 83 -17.79 8.19 -10.85
C TYR A 83 -17.15 7.83 -9.51
N MET A 84 -17.89 7.87 -8.40
CA MET A 84 -17.32 7.38 -7.14
C MET A 84 -17.37 5.86 -7.03
N PRO A 85 -16.39 5.24 -6.33
CA PRO A 85 -16.39 3.79 -6.11
C PRO A 85 -17.54 3.36 -5.18
N LEU A 86 -17.89 2.08 -5.26
CA LEU A 86 -18.96 1.49 -4.47
C LEU A 86 -18.75 1.65 -2.96
N SER A 87 -17.50 1.60 -2.49
CA SER A 87 -17.16 1.85 -1.08
C SER A 87 -17.57 3.25 -0.61
N ASP A 88 -17.45 4.26 -1.48
CA ASP A 88 -17.83 5.62 -1.13
C ASP A 88 -19.35 5.77 -1.04
N LEU A 89 -20.09 5.12 -1.94
CA LEU A 89 -21.55 5.04 -1.87
C LEU A 89 -22.05 4.28 -0.63
N ALA A 90 -21.25 3.31 -0.16
CA ALA A 90 -21.59 2.49 1.00
C ALA A 90 -21.41 3.23 2.33
N ASP A 91 -20.32 3.99 2.47
CA ASP A 91 -19.79 4.35 3.78
C ASP A 91 -19.90 5.86 4.10
N TYR A 92 -20.26 6.70 3.12
CA TYR A 92 -20.41 8.15 3.30
C TYR A 92 -21.81 8.62 2.88
N ASP A 93 -22.24 9.79 3.42
CA ASP A 93 -23.55 10.37 3.15
C ASP A 93 -23.46 11.56 2.20
N GLY A 94 -24.62 11.99 1.71
CA GLY A 94 -24.73 13.14 0.80
C GLY A 94 -24.19 14.44 1.38
N ASP A 95 -24.37 14.66 2.68
CA ASP A 95 -23.82 15.84 3.36
C ASP A 95 -22.30 15.87 3.38
N PHE A 96 -21.67 14.70 3.52
CA PHE A 96 -20.22 14.59 3.43
C PHE A 96 -19.71 15.04 2.06
N PHE A 97 -20.27 14.53 0.97
CA PHE A 97 -19.88 14.92 -0.39
C PHE A 97 -20.22 16.36 -0.71
N PHE A 98 -21.32 16.88 -0.18
CA PHE A 98 -21.66 18.31 -0.32
C PHE A 98 -20.61 19.21 0.32
N GLN A 99 -20.17 18.90 1.54
CA GLN A 99 -19.13 19.66 2.23
C GLN A 99 -17.81 19.63 1.46
N GLN A 100 -17.40 18.45 0.94
CA GLN A 100 -16.22 18.28 0.10
C GLN A 100 -16.32 19.15 -1.17
N THR A 101 -17.44 19.07 -1.86
CA THR A 101 -17.70 19.84 -3.10
C THR A 101 -17.64 21.33 -2.82
N LYS A 102 -18.32 21.80 -1.75
CA LYS A 102 -18.34 23.21 -1.37
C LYS A 102 -16.93 23.72 -1.04
N ALA A 103 -16.16 22.98 -0.26
CA ALA A 103 -14.78 23.36 0.05
C ALA A 103 -13.91 23.45 -1.22
N THR A 104 -14.06 22.50 -2.15
CA THR A 104 -13.33 22.49 -3.42
C THR A 104 -13.68 23.68 -4.31
N LEU A 105 -14.97 24.00 -4.44
CA LEU A 105 -15.42 25.15 -5.23
C LEU A 105 -15.06 26.48 -4.56
N THR A 106 -15.05 26.54 -3.22
CA THR A 106 -14.54 27.69 -2.48
C THR A 106 -13.08 27.96 -2.83
N ALA A 107 -12.24 26.92 -2.77
CA ALA A 107 -10.84 27.07 -3.14
C ALA A 107 -10.67 27.47 -4.62
N LYS A 108 -11.46 26.87 -5.54
CA LYS A 108 -11.45 27.26 -6.96
C LYS A 108 -11.75 28.73 -7.18
N ASN A 109 -12.68 29.31 -6.40
CA ASN A 109 -13.09 30.71 -6.56
C ASN A 109 -12.14 31.70 -5.85
N GLU A 110 -11.51 31.29 -4.76
CA GLU A 110 -10.69 32.16 -3.92
C GLU A 110 -9.20 32.16 -4.27
N MET A 111 -8.70 31.05 -4.88
CA MET A 111 -7.27 30.96 -5.25
C MET A 111 -7.00 31.64 -6.58
N PRO A 112 -5.84 32.34 -6.71
CA PRO A 112 -5.49 33.10 -7.93
C PRO A 112 -5.44 32.25 -9.20
N TRP A 113 -5.15 30.95 -9.07
CA TRP A 113 -5.04 30.00 -10.19
C TRP A 113 -6.33 29.26 -10.50
N GLY A 114 -7.37 29.38 -9.69
CA GLY A 114 -8.57 28.55 -9.80
C GLY A 114 -9.32 28.62 -11.14
N THR A 115 -9.25 29.77 -11.84
CA THR A 115 -9.85 29.95 -13.18
C THR A 115 -8.90 29.53 -14.32
N GLN A 116 -7.63 29.27 -14.04
CA GLN A 116 -6.61 28.93 -15.04
C GLN A 116 -6.55 27.42 -15.27
N ILE A 117 -7.13 26.63 -14.38
CA ILE A 117 -7.08 25.16 -14.43
C ILE A 117 -8.06 24.65 -15.49
N PRO A 118 -7.60 23.88 -16.50
CA PRO A 118 -8.47 23.28 -17.50
C PRO A 118 -9.56 22.36 -16.85
N GLU A 119 -10.70 22.26 -17.49
CA GLU A 119 -11.84 21.51 -17.01
C GLU A 119 -11.51 20.05 -16.72
N ASP A 120 -10.87 19.38 -17.66
CA ASP A 120 -10.46 17.97 -17.54
C ASP A 120 -9.49 17.76 -16.37
N ILE A 121 -8.51 18.65 -16.20
CA ILE A 121 -7.55 18.62 -15.09
C ILE A 121 -8.28 18.85 -13.76
N PHE A 122 -9.22 19.80 -13.70
CA PHE A 122 -10.01 20.05 -12.50
C PHE A 122 -10.87 18.84 -12.11
N LEU A 123 -11.58 18.26 -13.07
CA LEU A 123 -12.51 17.13 -12.84
C LEU A 123 -11.80 15.87 -12.35
N HIS A 124 -10.55 15.62 -12.78
CA HIS A 124 -9.83 14.39 -12.44
C HIS A 124 -8.86 14.58 -11.27
N PHE A 125 -8.29 15.78 -11.07
CA PHE A 125 -7.14 15.96 -10.18
C PHE A 125 -7.32 17.06 -9.14
N VAL A 126 -8.49 17.71 -9.06
CA VAL A 126 -8.87 18.65 -8.00
C VAL A 126 -10.16 18.23 -7.31
N LEU A 127 -11.22 18.01 -8.10
CA LEU A 127 -12.57 17.75 -7.60
C LEU A 127 -12.68 16.47 -6.76
N PRO A 128 -12.14 15.29 -7.17
CA PRO A 128 -12.31 14.07 -6.42
C PRO A 128 -11.68 14.16 -5.02
N PRO A 129 -12.42 13.83 -3.94
CA PRO A 129 -11.86 13.77 -2.60
C PRO A 129 -10.91 12.57 -2.44
N ARG A 130 -11.20 11.47 -3.12
CA ARG A 130 -10.40 10.24 -3.08
C ARG A 130 -9.13 10.38 -3.92
N VAL A 131 -8.01 9.93 -3.36
CA VAL A 131 -6.70 9.90 -4.02
C VAL A 131 -6.39 8.49 -4.52
N ASN A 132 -6.58 7.47 -3.68
CA ASN A 132 -6.33 6.06 -4.00
C ASN A 132 -7.32 5.13 -3.28
N ASN A 133 -6.88 4.46 -2.19
CA ASN A 133 -7.65 3.48 -1.43
C ASN A 133 -7.79 3.85 0.06
N GLU A 134 -7.47 5.08 0.40
CA GLU A 134 -7.56 5.62 1.76
C GLU A 134 -9.01 5.71 2.25
N ASN A 135 -9.18 5.75 3.56
CA ASN A 135 -10.40 6.30 4.13
C ASN A 135 -10.42 7.81 3.90
N ILE A 136 -11.49 8.33 3.33
CA ILE A 136 -11.64 9.77 3.13
C ILE A 136 -12.24 10.43 4.37
N ASP A 137 -11.87 11.68 4.64
CA ASP A 137 -12.35 12.47 5.77
C ASP A 137 -12.63 13.92 5.36
N LEU A 138 -13.04 14.76 6.29
CA LEU A 138 -13.33 16.17 6.04
C LEU A 138 -12.09 17.08 6.04
N PHE A 139 -10.94 16.56 5.65
CA PHE A 139 -9.68 17.29 5.60
C PHE A 139 -9.81 18.65 4.91
N ARG A 140 -10.42 18.69 3.72
CA ARG A 140 -10.59 19.93 2.94
C ARG A 140 -11.33 21.00 3.72
N VAL A 141 -12.37 20.61 4.46
CA VAL A 141 -13.18 21.52 5.26
C VAL A 141 -12.39 22.02 6.47
N VAL A 142 -11.68 21.11 7.14
CA VAL A 142 -10.97 21.42 8.40
C VAL A 142 -9.69 22.21 8.15
N MET A 143 -8.91 21.83 7.13
CA MET A 143 -7.57 22.39 6.92
C MET A 143 -7.50 23.53 5.91
N TYR A 144 -8.56 23.79 5.14
CA TYR A 144 -8.55 24.88 4.17
C TYR A 144 -8.19 26.25 4.76
N PRO A 145 -8.71 26.68 5.93
CA PRO A 145 -8.34 27.98 6.50
C PRO A 145 -6.86 28.11 6.84
N GLU A 146 -6.25 27.05 7.39
CA GLU A 146 -4.82 27.01 7.72
C GLU A 146 -3.96 27.06 6.45
N ILE A 147 -4.27 26.19 5.48
CA ILE A 147 -3.54 26.09 4.20
C ILE A 147 -3.66 27.43 3.44
N LYS A 148 -4.88 27.99 3.31
CA LYS A 148 -5.10 29.28 2.67
C LYS A 148 -4.24 30.40 3.26
N THR A 149 -4.18 30.47 4.59
CA THR A 149 -3.35 31.47 5.30
C THR A 149 -1.88 31.27 5.01
N ARG A 150 -1.44 30.01 4.98
CA ARG A 150 -0.05 29.61 4.76
C ARG A 150 0.48 30.03 3.38
N ILE A 151 -0.35 29.91 2.35
CA ILE A 151 0.03 30.17 0.95
C ILE A 151 -0.38 31.57 0.46
N ALA A 152 -0.84 32.44 1.37
CA ALA A 152 -1.31 33.75 0.98
C ALA A 152 -0.23 34.59 0.27
N GLY A 153 -0.52 35.09 -0.91
CA GLY A 153 0.40 35.89 -1.74
C GLY A 153 1.41 35.11 -2.55
N LEU A 154 1.42 33.78 -2.48
CA LEU A 154 2.28 32.94 -3.31
C LEU A 154 1.65 32.67 -4.68
N ASN A 155 2.48 32.43 -5.69
CA ASN A 155 2.06 31.83 -6.95
C ASN A 155 1.83 30.32 -6.78
N MET A 156 1.30 29.63 -7.79
CA MET A 156 0.97 28.20 -7.70
C MET A 156 2.19 27.30 -7.47
N HIS A 157 3.33 27.63 -8.09
CA HIS A 157 4.60 26.90 -7.93
C HIS A 157 5.08 26.96 -6.46
N ASP A 158 5.20 28.17 -5.92
CA ASP A 158 5.71 28.38 -4.57
C ASP A 158 4.69 27.88 -3.52
N ALA A 159 3.38 27.96 -3.82
CA ALA A 159 2.35 27.41 -2.97
C ALA A 159 2.40 25.87 -2.90
N ALA A 160 2.74 25.19 -4.01
CA ALA A 160 2.91 23.73 -4.02
C ALA A 160 4.10 23.30 -3.14
N LEU A 161 5.25 23.98 -3.25
CA LEU A 161 6.40 23.73 -2.38
C LEU A 161 6.07 24.00 -0.91
N GLU A 162 5.39 25.13 -0.63
CA GLU A 162 5.01 25.55 0.72
C GLU A 162 4.04 24.54 1.38
N ILE A 163 3.09 23.99 0.62
CA ILE A 163 2.18 22.96 1.11
C ILE A 163 2.95 21.67 1.43
N ASN A 164 3.95 21.30 0.64
CA ASN A 164 4.77 20.12 0.95
C ASN A 164 5.59 20.31 2.24
N HIS A 165 6.13 21.50 2.46
CA HIS A 165 6.75 21.89 3.72
C HIS A 165 5.76 21.83 4.90
N TRP A 166 4.53 22.32 4.70
CA TRP A 166 3.48 22.19 5.70
C TRP A 166 3.16 20.71 6.01
N CYS A 167 3.14 19.84 5.00
CA CYS A 167 2.96 18.40 5.21
C CYS A 167 4.10 17.79 6.02
N HIS A 168 5.36 18.20 5.76
CA HIS A 168 6.54 17.76 6.52
C HIS A 168 6.50 18.18 8.00
N GLU A 169 5.95 19.35 8.31
CA GLU A 169 5.71 19.76 9.71
C GLU A 169 4.77 18.80 10.44
N LYS A 170 3.86 18.13 9.73
CA LYS A 170 2.81 17.28 10.30
C LYS A 170 3.19 15.80 10.31
N VAL A 171 3.80 15.28 9.25
CA VAL A 171 4.00 13.85 9.04
C VAL A 171 5.41 13.54 8.57
N THR A 172 5.96 12.43 9.04
CA THR A 172 7.22 11.86 8.56
C THR A 172 7.06 10.36 8.30
N TYR A 173 7.93 9.79 7.45
CA TYR A 173 7.87 8.40 7.07
C TYR A 173 8.02 7.43 8.25
N ARG A 174 7.13 6.45 8.31
CA ARG A 174 7.25 5.22 9.10
C ARG A 174 6.43 4.10 8.46
N GLY A 175 7.05 2.94 8.27
CA GLY A 175 6.36 1.73 7.80
C GLY A 175 5.21 1.32 8.72
N SER A 176 4.13 0.82 8.16
CA SER A 176 2.94 0.34 8.88
C SER A 176 2.22 -0.74 8.06
N ASP A 177 1.03 -1.18 8.50
CA ASP A 177 0.21 -2.13 7.76
C ASP A 177 -0.28 -1.58 6.39
N GLU A 178 -0.88 -2.44 5.57
CA GLU A 178 -1.31 -2.10 4.21
C GLU A 178 -2.52 -1.16 4.12
N ARG A 179 -3.32 -1.02 5.20
CA ARG A 179 -4.48 -0.13 5.22
C ARG A 179 -4.01 1.33 5.14
N THR A 180 -4.55 2.11 4.21
CA THR A 180 -4.22 3.54 4.08
C THR A 180 -5.11 4.37 4.98
N SER A 181 -4.50 5.09 5.94
CA SER A 181 -5.20 6.00 6.85
C SER A 181 -5.71 7.24 6.12
N SER A 182 -6.73 7.88 6.67
CA SER A 182 -7.20 9.17 6.18
C SER A 182 -6.18 10.29 6.43
N PRO A 183 -6.22 11.39 5.67
CA PRO A 183 -5.30 12.52 5.83
C PRO A 183 -5.28 13.12 7.25
N LEU A 184 -6.44 13.32 7.89
CA LEU A 184 -6.50 13.82 9.28
C LEU A 184 -5.94 12.80 10.28
N ALA A 185 -6.15 11.51 10.05
CA ALA A 185 -5.58 10.47 10.91
C ALA A 185 -4.05 10.43 10.77
N SER A 186 -3.52 10.63 9.56
CA SER A 186 -2.07 10.72 9.34
C SER A 186 -1.46 11.89 10.09
N ILE A 187 -2.08 13.08 10.06
CA ILE A 187 -1.63 14.23 10.87
C ILE A 187 -1.69 13.91 12.37
N LYS A 188 -2.79 13.32 12.84
CA LYS A 188 -2.96 12.95 14.24
C LYS A 188 -1.91 11.96 14.71
N THR A 189 -1.47 11.08 13.83
CA THR A 189 -0.42 10.09 14.11
C THR A 189 0.99 10.67 14.04
N SER A 190 1.22 11.71 13.23
CA SER A 190 2.53 12.28 12.82
C SER A 190 3.41 11.33 12.01
N PHE A 191 2.92 10.19 11.62
CA PHE A 191 3.63 9.18 10.84
C PHE A 191 2.74 8.61 9.74
N GLY A 192 3.37 8.29 8.61
CA GLY A 192 2.76 7.57 7.51
C GLY A 192 3.80 6.80 6.72
N ARG A 193 3.41 5.74 6.01
CA ARG A 193 4.23 5.21 4.92
C ARG A 193 4.04 6.08 3.67
N CYS A 194 4.81 5.84 2.62
CA CYS A 194 4.74 6.63 1.38
C CYS A 194 3.29 6.76 0.81
N GLY A 195 2.44 5.73 1.01
CA GLY A 195 1.03 5.78 0.62
C GLY A 195 0.21 6.81 1.39
N GLU A 196 0.39 6.94 2.71
CA GLU A 196 -0.26 7.96 3.54
C GLU A 196 0.32 9.36 3.28
N GLU A 197 1.65 9.48 3.18
CA GLU A 197 2.32 10.75 2.93
C GLU A 197 1.88 11.36 1.60
N SER A 198 1.87 10.55 0.53
CA SER A 198 1.41 11.01 -0.78
C SER A 198 -0.08 11.31 -0.82
N THR A 199 -0.93 10.53 -0.12
CA THR A 199 -2.36 10.82 0.02
C THR A 199 -2.59 12.14 0.76
N LEU A 200 -1.87 12.39 1.86
CA LEU A 200 -1.93 13.66 2.60
C LEU A 200 -1.51 14.83 1.71
N THR A 201 -0.36 14.72 1.05
CA THR A 201 0.17 15.81 0.22
C THR A 201 -0.74 16.12 -0.96
N VAL A 202 -1.26 15.11 -1.68
CA VAL A 202 -2.24 15.30 -2.76
C VAL A 202 -3.51 15.95 -2.23
N THR A 203 -4.02 15.52 -1.06
CA THR A 203 -5.23 16.09 -0.49
C THR A 203 -5.01 17.53 -0.07
N ALA A 204 -3.86 17.88 0.51
CA ALA A 204 -3.51 19.26 0.89
C ALA A 204 -3.39 20.19 -0.34
N LEU A 205 -2.74 19.72 -1.40
CA LEU A 205 -2.64 20.45 -2.67
C LEU A 205 -4.02 20.69 -3.30
N ARG A 206 -4.84 19.63 -3.41
CA ARG A 206 -6.21 19.73 -3.93
C ARG A 206 -7.11 20.62 -3.04
N THR A 207 -6.83 20.70 -1.74
CA THR A 207 -7.53 21.61 -0.82
C THR A 207 -7.25 23.07 -1.17
N ALA A 208 -6.06 23.39 -1.65
CA ALA A 208 -5.70 24.70 -2.20
C ALA A 208 -6.14 24.88 -3.67
N GLY A 209 -6.88 23.95 -4.24
CA GLY A 209 -7.29 23.99 -5.64
C GLY A 209 -6.13 23.73 -6.63
N ILE A 210 -4.98 23.25 -6.18
CA ILE A 210 -3.84 22.87 -7.03
C ILE A 210 -4.05 21.44 -7.51
N PRO A 211 -4.06 21.17 -8.84
CA PRO A 211 -4.22 19.82 -9.33
C PRO A 211 -3.03 18.95 -8.93
N ALA A 212 -3.32 17.81 -8.31
CA ALA A 212 -2.31 16.89 -7.84
C ALA A 212 -2.77 15.44 -7.97
N ARG A 213 -1.81 14.53 -8.13
CA ARG A 213 -2.05 13.09 -8.21
C ARG A 213 -0.98 12.29 -7.49
N GLN A 214 -1.38 11.18 -6.89
CA GLN A 214 -0.45 10.20 -6.36
C GLN A 214 0.14 9.42 -7.52
N VAL A 215 1.45 9.32 -7.58
CA VAL A 215 2.18 8.52 -8.55
C VAL A 215 2.76 7.30 -7.82
N TYR A 216 2.71 6.15 -8.46
CA TYR A 216 3.01 4.90 -7.81
C TYR A 216 3.80 3.95 -8.72
N THR A 217 4.87 3.36 -8.18
CA THR A 217 5.49 2.15 -8.75
C THR A 217 5.08 0.96 -7.90
N PRO A 218 4.35 -0.02 -8.48
CA PRO A 218 3.79 -1.12 -7.69
C PRO A 218 4.85 -2.05 -7.13
N ARG A 219 5.96 -2.20 -7.83
CA ARG A 219 7.15 -2.94 -7.40
C ARG A 219 8.38 -2.41 -8.14
N TRP A 220 9.50 -2.27 -7.43
CA TRP A 220 10.79 -2.00 -8.04
C TRP A 220 11.40 -3.25 -8.66
N ALA A 221 12.04 -3.13 -9.81
CA ALA A 221 12.76 -4.25 -10.42
C ALA A 221 14.09 -4.56 -9.71
N HIS A 222 14.72 -3.53 -9.16
CA HIS A 222 16.09 -3.61 -8.62
C HIS A 222 16.15 -3.81 -7.10
N THR A 223 15.01 -3.74 -6.40
CA THR A 223 14.90 -3.95 -4.95
C THR A 223 13.51 -4.44 -4.58
N ASP A 224 13.36 -5.13 -3.45
CA ASP A 224 12.09 -5.69 -3.01
C ASP A 224 11.30 -4.65 -2.24
N ASP A 225 10.64 -3.76 -2.96
CA ASP A 225 9.74 -2.75 -2.42
C ASP A 225 8.88 -2.12 -3.51
N ASN A 226 8.06 -1.15 -3.10
CA ASN A 226 7.26 -0.25 -3.92
C ASN A 226 7.46 1.19 -3.43
N HIS A 227 6.96 2.18 -4.17
CA HIS A 227 6.99 3.58 -3.70
C HIS A 227 5.86 4.40 -4.28
N ALA A 228 5.45 5.43 -3.53
CA ALA A 228 4.46 6.41 -3.95
C ALA A 228 4.99 7.82 -3.67
N TRP A 229 4.80 8.71 -4.65
CA TRP A 229 5.13 10.14 -4.56
C TRP A 229 4.02 10.98 -5.16
N VAL A 230 4.25 12.25 -5.42
CA VAL A 230 3.23 13.18 -5.90
C VAL A 230 3.66 13.86 -7.19
N GLU A 231 2.73 14.05 -8.11
CA GLU A 231 2.83 15.03 -9.18
C GLU A 231 1.83 16.16 -8.99
N VAL A 232 2.27 17.38 -9.29
CA VAL A 232 1.46 18.60 -9.33
C VAL A 232 1.43 19.17 -10.74
N TRP A 233 0.27 19.68 -11.15
CA TRP A 233 0.12 20.33 -12.44
C TRP A 233 0.28 21.85 -12.27
N ILE A 234 1.32 22.41 -12.89
CA ILE A 234 1.66 23.83 -12.82
C ILE A 234 2.01 24.31 -14.23
N ASP A 235 1.44 25.42 -14.65
CA ASP A 235 1.74 26.07 -15.93
C ASP A 235 1.65 25.13 -17.15
N GLY A 236 0.68 24.24 -17.14
CA GLY A 236 0.42 23.31 -18.25
C GLY A 236 1.23 22.01 -18.24
N LYS A 237 1.99 21.74 -17.16
CA LYS A 237 2.86 20.57 -17.04
C LYS A 237 2.71 19.87 -15.70
N TRP A 238 2.99 18.56 -15.69
CA TRP A 238 3.15 17.79 -14.47
C TRP A 238 4.60 17.87 -13.99
N HIS A 239 4.76 18.16 -12.70
CA HIS A 239 6.02 18.20 -11.98
C HIS A 239 5.96 17.25 -10.80
N PHE A 240 7.04 16.52 -10.49
CA PHE A 240 7.03 15.63 -9.34
C PHE A 240 7.65 16.28 -8.10
N LEU A 241 7.29 15.75 -6.92
CA LEU A 241 7.87 16.09 -5.62
C LEU A 241 7.76 14.90 -4.65
N GLY A 242 8.66 14.84 -3.68
CA GLY A 242 8.60 13.90 -2.56
C GLY A 242 7.48 14.27 -1.60
N ALA A 243 6.63 13.34 -1.25
CA ALA A 243 5.51 13.58 -0.35
C ALA A 243 5.99 13.73 1.10
N CYS A 244 5.66 14.81 1.76
CA CYS A 244 6.16 15.15 3.10
C CYS A 244 7.71 15.17 3.19
N GLU A 245 8.40 15.23 2.07
CA GLU A 245 9.86 15.28 1.95
C GLU A 245 10.25 16.44 1.02
N PRO A 246 10.05 17.71 1.41
CA PRO A 246 10.21 18.83 0.51
C PRO A 246 11.68 19.07 0.14
N ASP A 247 11.96 18.97 -1.14
CA ASP A 247 13.18 19.47 -1.77
C ASP A 247 13.00 20.93 -2.14
N PRO A 248 14.10 21.70 -2.37
CA PRO A 248 14.02 23.14 -2.61
C PRO A 248 13.34 23.54 -3.92
N GLU A 249 13.23 22.62 -4.86
CA GLU A 249 12.66 22.82 -6.20
C GLU A 249 11.75 21.64 -6.56
N LEU A 250 10.83 21.82 -7.49
CA LEU A 250 10.11 20.72 -8.12
C LEU A 250 11.04 19.86 -9.00
N ASP A 251 10.57 18.67 -9.35
CA ASP A 251 11.32 17.67 -10.13
C ASP A 251 12.59 17.19 -9.43
N MET A 252 12.58 17.24 -8.10
CA MET A 252 13.60 16.70 -7.22
C MET A 252 12.98 15.67 -6.25
N GLY A 253 13.79 14.68 -5.88
CA GLY A 253 13.43 13.64 -4.93
C GLY A 253 14.47 12.52 -4.92
N TRP A 254 14.68 11.87 -3.76
CA TRP A 254 15.60 10.75 -3.64
C TRP A 254 15.21 9.58 -4.57
N PHE A 255 13.91 9.43 -4.86
CA PHE A 255 13.36 8.37 -5.71
C PHE A 255 13.55 8.62 -7.21
N ALA A 256 14.01 9.80 -7.62
CA ALA A 256 14.20 10.14 -9.03
C ALA A 256 15.15 9.15 -9.75
N GLU A 257 16.24 8.74 -9.11
CA GLU A 257 17.15 7.74 -9.68
C GLU A 257 16.55 6.31 -9.68
N PRO A 258 15.94 5.80 -8.60
CA PRO A 258 15.16 4.56 -8.65
C PRO A 258 14.08 4.56 -9.73
N ALA A 259 13.35 5.66 -9.92
CA ALA A 259 12.28 5.77 -10.91
C ALA A 259 12.77 5.58 -12.36
N ARG A 260 14.01 5.94 -12.67
CA ARG A 260 14.65 5.71 -13.98
C ARG A 260 14.90 4.23 -14.29
N ARG A 261 14.75 3.36 -13.28
CA ARG A 261 14.85 1.90 -13.36
C ARG A 261 13.50 1.19 -13.13
N ALA A 262 12.41 1.92 -13.09
CA ALA A 262 11.08 1.35 -12.94
C ALA A 262 10.68 0.54 -14.17
N MET A 263 9.87 -0.49 -13.95
CA MET A 263 9.19 -1.23 -15.02
C MET A 263 7.80 -0.67 -15.28
N LEU A 264 7.17 -0.05 -14.27
CA LEU A 264 5.90 0.65 -14.39
C LEU A 264 5.85 1.80 -13.39
N VAL A 265 5.36 2.94 -13.85
CA VAL A 265 4.94 4.09 -13.04
C VAL A 265 3.55 4.46 -13.48
N HIS A 266 2.61 4.56 -12.55
CA HIS A 266 1.22 4.79 -12.88
C HIS A 266 0.52 5.72 -11.88
N THR A 267 -0.66 6.21 -12.27
CA THR A 267 -1.55 7.00 -11.41
C THR A 267 -3.00 6.66 -11.70
N ARG A 268 -3.90 7.04 -10.81
CA ARG A 268 -5.36 6.94 -11.01
C ARG A 268 -5.95 8.32 -11.27
N ALA A 269 -6.69 8.41 -12.36
CA ALA A 269 -7.53 9.54 -12.69
C ALA A 269 -9.00 9.15 -12.41
N PHE A 270 -9.56 9.62 -11.30
CA PHE A 270 -10.97 9.37 -10.97
C PHE A 270 -11.87 10.15 -11.93
N GLY A 271 -12.95 9.50 -12.40
CA GLY A 271 -13.85 10.04 -13.40
C GLY A 271 -13.69 9.38 -14.79
N ALA A 272 -14.40 9.91 -15.78
CA ALA A 272 -14.36 9.45 -17.17
C ALA A 272 -13.16 10.06 -17.90
N TYR A 273 -11.95 9.59 -17.62
CA TYR A 273 -10.73 10.14 -18.22
C TYR A 273 -10.76 10.01 -19.76
N ASN A 274 -10.54 11.13 -20.44
CA ASN A 274 -10.46 11.27 -21.89
C ASN A 274 -9.19 12.04 -22.35
N GLY A 275 -8.20 12.22 -21.45
CA GLY A 275 -6.92 12.85 -21.77
C GLY A 275 -6.02 12.00 -22.66
N ASN A 276 -4.84 12.53 -22.97
CA ASN A 276 -3.90 11.95 -23.95
C ASN A 276 -2.88 10.98 -23.34
N GLU A 277 -2.82 10.84 -22.00
CA GLU A 277 -1.85 9.94 -21.38
C GLU A 277 -2.24 8.47 -21.63
N PRO A 278 -1.27 7.58 -21.83
CA PRO A 278 -1.54 6.17 -22.07
C PRO A 278 -2.33 5.53 -20.94
N VAL A 279 -3.38 4.79 -21.27
CA VAL A 279 -4.24 4.11 -20.29
C VAL A 279 -3.85 2.64 -20.21
N ILE A 280 -3.56 2.16 -18.99
CA ILE A 280 -3.34 0.74 -18.71
C ILE A 280 -4.68 0.02 -18.66
N GLU A 281 -5.60 0.56 -17.87
CA GLU A 281 -6.93 0.00 -17.67
C GLU A 281 -7.96 1.12 -17.46
N LYS A 282 -9.16 0.95 -18.00
CA LYS A 282 -10.28 1.86 -17.81
C LYS A 282 -11.38 1.15 -17.04
N GLN A 283 -11.68 1.65 -15.85
CA GLN A 283 -12.73 1.16 -14.97
C GLN A 283 -13.93 2.11 -14.98
N GLN A 284 -14.99 1.75 -14.28
CA GLN A 284 -16.20 2.57 -14.17
C GLN A 284 -15.92 3.91 -13.47
N CYS A 285 -15.12 3.93 -12.40
CA CYS A 285 -14.90 5.09 -11.56
C CYS A 285 -13.52 5.76 -11.75
N PHE A 286 -12.60 5.13 -12.46
CA PHE A 286 -11.28 5.71 -12.76
C PHE A 286 -10.63 5.09 -13.99
N ALA A 287 -9.61 5.76 -14.50
CA ALA A 287 -8.63 5.20 -15.43
C ALA A 287 -7.28 5.09 -14.74
N GLU A 288 -6.57 3.98 -14.99
CA GLU A 288 -5.18 3.82 -14.55
C GLU A 288 -4.26 4.26 -15.69
N LEU A 289 -3.48 5.31 -15.45
CA LEU A 289 -2.64 5.96 -16.46
C LEU A 289 -1.20 5.49 -16.33
N ASN A 290 -0.57 5.20 -17.45
CA ASN A 290 0.82 4.78 -17.52
C ASN A 290 1.74 5.99 -17.69
N LEU A 291 2.51 6.29 -16.68
CA LEU A 291 3.42 7.44 -16.62
C LEU A 291 4.89 7.04 -16.82
N ILE A 292 5.18 5.77 -17.13
CA ILE A 292 6.56 5.26 -17.16
C ILE A 292 7.48 6.09 -18.05
N GLN A 293 6.97 6.59 -19.18
CA GLN A 293 7.75 7.38 -20.13
C GLN A 293 8.21 8.75 -19.58
N ASN A 294 7.56 9.27 -18.53
CA ASN A 294 7.98 10.49 -17.85
C ASN A 294 9.21 10.26 -16.97
N TYR A 295 9.48 9.03 -16.57
CA TYR A 295 10.52 8.70 -15.60
C TYR A 295 11.64 7.83 -16.15
N ALA A 296 11.31 6.82 -16.96
CA ALA A 296 12.25 5.81 -17.42
C ALA A 296 12.21 5.64 -18.95
N ALA A 297 13.29 5.11 -19.50
CA ALA A 297 13.28 4.62 -20.86
C ALA A 297 12.32 3.42 -20.94
N ALA A 298 11.36 3.48 -21.84
CA ALA A 298 10.30 2.48 -21.96
C ALA A 298 9.94 2.24 -23.43
N LYS A 299 9.40 1.06 -23.71
CA LYS A 299 8.87 0.72 -25.03
C LYS A 299 7.64 -0.20 -24.93
N PRO A 300 6.81 -0.29 -25.97
CA PRO A 300 5.70 -1.22 -26.00
C PRO A 300 6.21 -2.66 -26.05
N VAL A 301 5.51 -3.55 -25.37
CA VAL A 301 5.67 -5.01 -25.42
C VAL A 301 4.35 -5.61 -25.85
N PHE A 302 4.38 -6.47 -26.87
CA PHE A 302 3.23 -7.15 -27.43
C PHE A 302 3.24 -8.64 -27.05
N VAL A 303 2.14 -9.11 -26.49
CA VAL A 303 1.95 -10.51 -26.08
C VAL A 303 0.90 -11.14 -26.95
N LYS A 304 1.31 -12.09 -27.78
CA LYS A 304 0.41 -12.90 -28.58
C LYS A 304 0.10 -14.20 -27.86
N VAL A 305 -1.17 -14.52 -27.66
CA VAL A 305 -1.62 -15.75 -27.01
C VAL A 305 -2.23 -16.70 -28.01
N THR A 306 -1.77 -17.96 -28.00
CA THR A 306 -2.29 -19.04 -28.86
C THR A 306 -2.67 -20.26 -28.00
N ASP A 307 -3.54 -21.09 -28.52
CA ASP A 307 -3.82 -22.42 -27.97
C ASP A 307 -2.81 -23.47 -28.47
N THR A 308 -3.01 -24.73 -28.11
CA THR A 308 -2.17 -25.88 -28.53
C THR A 308 -2.19 -26.13 -30.03
N ASP A 309 -3.21 -25.66 -30.75
CA ASP A 309 -3.31 -25.75 -32.21
C ASP A 309 -2.75 -24.48 -32.91
N ASN A 310 -2.08 -23.60 -32.19
CA ASN A 310 -1.59 -22.29 -32.63
C ASN A 310 -2.69 -21.31 -33.08
N LYS A 311 -3.96 -21.53 -32.68
CA LYS A 311 -5.04 -20.60 -32.95
C LYS A 311 -4.97 -19.44 -31.95
N LEU A 312 -5.30 -18.23 -32.41
CA LEU A 312 -5.34 -17.02 -31.60
C LEU A 312 -6.40 -17.13 -30.51
N VAL A 313 -6.06 -16.75 -29.29
CA VAL A 313 -6.97 -16.77 -28.16
C VAL A 313 -7.39 -15.34 -27.80
N LYS A 314 -8.65 -15.03 -28.02
CA LYS A 314 -9.28 -13.78 -27.62
C LYS A 314 -9.70 -13.84 -26.15
N ASP A 315 -9.70 -12.68 -25.47
CA ASP A 315 -10.13 -12.51 -24.07
C ASP A 315 -9.30 -13.36 -23.08
N ALA A 316 -8.11 -13.84 -23.45
CA ALA A 316 -7.17 -14.42 -22.52
C ALA A 316 -6.63 -13.35 -21.57
N ASN A 317 -6.55 -13.66 -20.29
CA ASN A 317 -5.91 -12.77 -19.33
C ASN A 317 -4.40 -12.83 -19.51
N VAL A 318 -3.75 -11.68 -19.46
CA VAL A 318 -2.28 -11.54 -19.52
C VAL A 318 -1.83 -10.76 -18.30
N GLU A 319 -0.93 -11.32 -17.51
CA GLU A 319 -0.28 -10.66 -16.40
C GLU A 319 1.17 -10.36 -16.76
N PHE A 320 1.58 -9.11 -16.61
CA PHE A 320 2.96 -8.66 -16.73
C PHE A 320 3.56 -8.68 -15.33
N GLN A 321 4.39 -9.69 -15.05
CA GLN A 321 4.84 -9.98 -13.70
C GLN A 321 6.31 -9.60 -13.51
N LEU A 322 6.62 -9.06 -12.35
CA LEU A 322 7.96 -8.68 -11.92
C LEU A 322 8.35 -9.51 -10.70
N TYR A 323 9.59 -9.97 -10.65
CA TYR A 323 10.12 -10.61 -9.44
C TYR A 323 10.31 -9.57 -8.32
N ASN A 324 9.64 -9.79 -7.19
CA ASN A 324 9.75 -8.93 -6.02
C ASN A 324 9.20 -9.70 -4.80
N TYR A 325 9.82 -9.60 -3.64
CA TYR A 325 9.45 -10.35 -2.42
C TYR A 325 9.36 -11.87 -2.65
N ALA A 326 10.31 -12.42 -3.38
CA ALA A 326 10.36 -13.83 -3.76
C ALA A 326 9.09 -14.36 -4.45
N GLU A 327 8.33 -13.50 -5.10
CA GLU A 327 7.16 -13.86 -5.91
C GLU A 327 7.21 -13.18 -7.29
N PHE A 328 6.39 -13.64 -8.21
CA PHE A 328 6.13 -12.96 -9.47
C PHE A 328 4.86 -12.12 -9.34
N TYR A 329 5.06 -10.86 -8.98
CA TYR A 329 3.97 -9.91 -8.76
C TYR A 329 3.49 -9.30 -10.07
N PRO A 330 2.17 -9.35 -10.38
CA PRO A 330 1.63 -8.71 -11.57
C PRO A 330 1.59 -7.19 -11.41
N ILE A 331 2.53 -6.48 -12.06
CA ILE A 331 2.55 -5.02 -12.08
C ILE A 331 1.47 -4.42 -12.97
N ALA A 332 1.03 -5.16 -13.99
CA ALA A 332 -0.10 -4.80 -14.83
C ALA A 332 -0.82 -6.06 -15.34
N LYS A 333 -2.08 -5.87 -15.70
CA LYS A 333 -2.94 -6.91 -16.26
C LYS A 333 -3.62 -6.40 -17.52
N GLY A 334 -3.85 -7.29 -18.46
CA GLY A 334 -4.57 -6.99 -19.67
C GLY A 334 -5.36 -8.20 -20.17
N LYS A 335 -6.08 -8.01 -21.25
CA LYS A 335 -6.75 -9.08 -22.00
C LYS A 335 -6.35 -9.03 -23.46
N THR A 336 -6.28 -10.18 -24.09
CA THR A 336 -6.04 -10.23 -25.53
C THR A 336 -7.26 -9.74 -26.32
N ASP A 337 -6.97 -9.00 -27.37
CA ASP A 337 -7.95 -8.50 -28.35
C ASP A 337 -8.44 -9.60 -29.32
N GLN A 338 -9.14 -9.22 -30.38
CA GLN A 338 -9.62 -10.13 -31.42
C GLN A 338 -8.48 -10.82 -32.19
N ASN A 339 -7.28 -10.23 -32.19
CA ASN A 339 -6.07 -10.78 -32.82
C ASN A 339 -5.23 -11.60 -31.83
N GLY A 340 -5.76 -11.92 -30.64
CA GLY A 340 -5.04 -12.63 -29.59
C GLY A 340 -3.87 -11.83 -29.02
N ILE A 341 -3.89 -10.49 -29.08
CA ILE A 341 -2.78 -9.62 -28.66
C ILE A 341 -3.19 -8.78 -27.45
N SER A 342 -2.32 -8.73 -26.45
CA SER A 342 -2.33 -7.77 -25.36
C SER A 342 -1.01 -7.00 -25.34
N SER A 343 -0.99 -5.76 -24.86
CA SER A 343 0.24 -4.96 -24.85
C SER A 343 0.30 -4.00 -23.67
N ILE A 344 1.54 -3.60 -23.32
CA ILE A 344 1.84 -2.56 -22.31
C ILE A 344 3.10 -1.80 -22.73
N ILE A 345 3.17 -0.52 -22.35
CA ILE A 345 4.43 0.25 -22.38
C ILE A 345 5.12 0.04 -21.03
N THR A 346 6.37 -0.44 -21.02
CA THR A 346 7.09 -0.80 -19.79
C THR A 346 8.58 -0.49 -19.89
N GLY A 347 9.27 -0.42 -18.74
CA GLY A 347 10.70 -0.21 -18.64
C GLY A 347 11.53 -1.31 -19.28
N LEU A 348 12.83 -1.08 -19.46
CA LEU A 348 13.74 -1.91 -20.26
C LEU A 348 14.40 -3.05 -19.44
N GLY A 349 13.72 -3.60 -18.46
CA GLY A 349 14.18 -4.78 -17.68
C GLY A 349 13.51 -6.08 -18.10
N ASP A 350 13.65 -7.10 -17.25
CA ASP A 350 13.07 -8.42 -17.46
C ASP A 350 11.68 -8.53 -16.83
N LEU A 351 10.77 -9.22 -17.52
CA LEU A 351 9.42 -9.57 -17.06
C LEU A 351 9.16 -11.06 -17.25
N LEU A 352 8.36 -11.64 -16.36
CA LEU A 352 7.67 -12.89 -16.60
C LEU A 352 6.26 -12.56 -17.12
N ILE A 353 5.94 -13.01 -18.33
CA ILE A 353 4.61 -12.84 -18.89
C ILE A 353 3.81 -14.11 -18.65
N TRP A 354 2.66 -13.97 -17.98
CA TRP A 354 1.77 -15.08 -17.68
C TRP A 354 0.45 -14.88 -18.43
N ALA A 355 0.01 -15.87 -19.22
CA ALA A 355 -1.25 -15.82 -19.96
C ALA A 355 -2.14 -16.99 -19.54
N TYR A 356 -3.46 -16.75 -19.40
CA TYR A 356 -4.40 -17.81 -19.04
C TYR A 356 -5.83 -17.53 -19.48
N GLN A 357 -6.59 -18.62 -19.70
CA GLN A 357 -8.03 -18.59 -19.95
C GLN A 357 -8.65 -19.89 -19.37
N GLY A 358 -9.49 -19.75 -18.33
CA GLY A 358 -9.92 -20.91 -17.54
C GLY A 358 -8.75 -21.65 -16.92
N ASP A 359 -8.66 -22.96 -17.14
CA ASP A 359 -7.58 -23.79 -16.60
C ASP A 359 -6.37 -23.92 -17.55
N LYS A 360 -6.45 -23.31 -18.74
CA LYS A 360 -5.32 -23.25 -19.67
C LYS A 360 -4.44 -22.06 -19.37
N TRP A 361 -3.14 -22.28 -19.28
CA TRP A 361 -2.17 -21.23 -18.99
C TRP A 361 -0.82 -21.51 -19.64
N GLY A 362 0.00 -20.50 -19.69
CA GLY A 362 1.38 -20.55 -20.13
C GLY A 362 2.14 -19.30 -19.71
N TYR A 363 3.45 -19.35 -19.74
CA TYR A 363 4.29 -18.23 -19.36
C TYR A 363 5.59 -18.19 -20.14
N LYS A 364 6.20 -17.02 -20.17
CA LYS A 364 7.52 -16.84 -20.76
C LYS A 364 8.23 -15.63 -20.17
N LYS A 365 9.52 -15.79 -19.84
CA LYS A 365 10.38 -14.68 -19.50
C LYS A 365 10.78 -13.91 -20.75
N ILE A 366 10.80 -12.58 -20.67
CA ILE A 366 11.31 -11.68 -21.72
C ILE A 366 12.28 -10.66 -21.13
N SER A 367 13.24 -10.21 -21.95
CA SER A 367 14.07 -9.04 -21.69
C SER A 367 13.59 -7.90 -22.58
N VAL A 368 12.95 -6.91 -22.00
CA VAL A 368 12.28 -5.83 -22.74
C VAL A 368 13.27 -4.97 -23.54
N ASP A 369 14.50 -4.81 -23.08
CA ASP A 369 15.54 -4.11 -23.84
C ASP A 369 15.85 -4.79 -25.19
N LYS A 370 15.75 -6.11 -25.26
CA LYS A 370 16.11 -6.95 -26.42
C LYS A 370 14.93 -7.36 -27.28
N MET A 371 13.73 -7.46 -26.67
CA MET A 371 12.52 -7.99 -27.32
C MET A 371 11.34 -7.05 -27.10
N ASP A 372 10.52 -6.89 -28.10
CA ASP A 372 9.26 -6.11 -28.04
C ASP A 372 8.02 -6.99 -28.20
N SER A 373 8.19 -8.29 -28.46
CA SER A 373 7.08 -9.21 -28.68
C SER A 373 7.37 -10.61 -28.16
N VAL A 374 6.33 -11.30 -27.74
CA VAL A 374 6.38 -12.67 -27.26
C VAL A 374 5.13 -13.45 -27.63
N THR A 375 5.28 -14.71 -28.00
CA THR A 375 4.12 -15.61 -28.20
C THR A 375 4.09 -16.61 -27.04
N ILE A 376 2.91 -16.74 -26.40
CA ILE A 376 2.64 -17.67 -25.32
C ILE A 376 1.56 -18.65 -25.80
N ASN A 377 1.88 -19.93 -25.70
CA ASN A 377 0.92 -20.99 -25.95
C ASN A 377 0.31 -21.42 -24.61
N ILE A 378 -1.01 -21.38 -24.48
CA ILE A 378 -1.71 -21.79 -23.27
C ILE A 378 -2.22 -23.23 -23.38
N SER A 379 -1.98 -24.03 -22.33
CA SER A 379 -2.34 -25.45 -22.26
C SER A 379 -2.90 -25.79 -20.85
N ASP A 380 -3.65 -26.85 -20.75
CA ASP A 380 -4.09 -27.48 -19.50
C ASP A 380 -3.15 -28.61 -19.04
N LYS A 381 -2.19 -28.97 -19.91
CA LYS A 381 -1.21 -30.04 -19.64
C LYS A 381 0.10 -29.46 -19.15
N HIS A 382 0.37 -29.60 -17.87
CA HIS A 382 1.60 -29.11 -17.24
C HIS A 382 2.25 -30.22 -16.44
N THR A 383 3.57 -30.30 -16.56
CA THR A 383 4.38 -31.29 -15.82
C THR A 383 4.72 -30.73 -14.44
N THR A 384 4.55 -31.52 -13.40
CA THR A 384 5.00 -31.24 -12.04
C THR A 384 6.38 -31.88 -11.78
N GLY A 385 7.09 -31.40 -10.74
CA GLY A 385 8.41 -31.91 -10.37
C GLY A 385 9.58 -31.35 -11.20
N ILE A 386 9.32 -30.40 -12.10
CA ILE A 386 10.35 -29.72 -12.88
C ILE A 386 10.70 -28.40 -12.23
N THR A 387 12.01 -28.14 -12.11
CA THR A 387 12.56 -26.84 -11.69
C THR A 387 13.13 -26.11 -12.90
N GLU A 388 12.66 -24.88 -13.11
CA GLU A 388 13.20 -23.97 -14.13
C GLU A 388 13.93 -22.81 -13.47
N ASN A 389 15.07 -22.43 -14.05
CA ASN A 389 15.90 -21.34 -13.56
C ASN A 389 15.73 -20.10 -14.43
N PHE A 390 15.53 -18.95 -13.78
CA PHE A 390 15.43 -17.66 -14.43
C PHE A 390 16.38 -16.66 -13.79
N ASP A 391 17.09 -15.89 -14.61
CA ASP A 391 17.85 -14.74 -14.16
C ASP A 391 17.09 -13.49 -14.57
N PHE A 392 16.69 -12.66 -13.60
CA PHE A 392 16.00 -11.42 -13.85
C PHE A 392 16.97 -10.26 -13.74
N VAL A 393 17.01 -9.42 -14.78
CA VAL A 393 17.88 -8.25 -14.84
C VAL A 393 16.98 -7.00 -14.84
N PRO A 394 17.16 -6.08 -13.86
CA PRO A 394 16.44 -4.82 -13.85
C PRO A 394 16.98 -3.88 -14.96
N PRO A 395 16.26 -2.79 -15.30
CA PRO A 395 16.81 -1.77 -16.17
C PRO A 395 18.16 -1.26 -15.69
N VAL A 396 19.07 -0.99 -16.63
CA VAL A 396 20.44 -0.58 -16.32
C VAL A 396 20.44 0.74 -15.53
N GLN A 397 21.23 0.79 -14.47
CA GLN A 397 21.48 2.01 -13.72
C GLN A 397 22.24 3.01 -14.59
N LYS A 398 21.66 4.18 -14.77
CA LYS A 398 22.29 5.29 -15.51
C LYS A 398 23.12 6.13 -14.54
N THR A 399 24.05 6.92 -15.09
CA THR A 399 24.76 7.94 -14.32
C THR A 399 23.76 8.88 -13.67
N PRO A 400 23.92 9.19 -12.37
CA PRO A 400 23.05 10.13 -11.66
C PRO A 400 22.96 11.48 -12.37
N LEU A 401 21.76 12.07 -12.34
CA LEU A 401 21.57 13.42 -12.86
C LEU A 401 22.27 14.43 -11.94
N PRO A 402 22.94 15.46 -12.50
CA PRO A 402 23.48 16.54 -11.69
C PRO A 402 22.36 17.23 -10.92
N GLN A 403 22.52 17.40 -9.60
CA GLN A 403 21.63 18.28 -8.84
C GLN A 403 21.91 19.74 -9.23
N SER A 404 20.84 20.43 -9.65
CA SER A 404 20.95 21.80 -10.16
C SER A 404 20.89 22.92 -9.11
N THR A 405 20.61 22.57 -7.85
CA THR A 405 20.45 23.54 -6.76
C THR A 405 21.78 24.09 -6.25
N SER A 406 21.84 25.41 -6.01
CA SER A 406 23.01 25.99 -5.41
C SER A 406 23.21 25.52 -3.97
N PRO A 407 24.45 25.41 -3.48
CA PRO A 407 24.73 24.96 -2.10
C PRO A 407 24.00 25.80 -1.05
N LYS A 408 23.82 27.09 -1.28
CA LYS A 408 23.10 28.00 -0.38
C LYS A 408 21.61 27.69 -0.31
N VAL A 409 20.99 27.37 -1.43
CA VAL A 409 19.57 26.97 -1.49
C VAL A 409 19.35 25.65 -0.76
N ALA A 410 20.22 24.66 -0.99
CA ALA A 410 20.19 23.39 -0.28
C ALA A 410 20.37 23.56 1.24
N GLU A 411 21.33 24.42 1.67
CA GLU A 411 21.54 24.72 3.09
C GLU A 411 20.31 25.37 3.74
N ASN A 412 19.68 26.32 3.05
CA ASN A 412 18.49 26.99 3.56
C ASN A 412 17.32 25.99 3.70
N ASN A 413 17.14 25.11 2.72
CA ASN A 413 16.13 24.05 2.80
C ASN A 413 16.38 23.12 4.00
N THR A 414 17.63 22.68 4.21
CA THR A 414 17.98 21.84 5.37
C THR A 414 17.68 22.56 6.69
N LYS A 415 18.01 23.85 6.83
CA LYS A 415 17.67 24.64 8.04
C LYS A 415 16.17 24.70 8.27
N ARG A 416 15.40 24.83 7.20
CA ARG A 416 13.95 24.86 7.25
C ARG A 416 13.38 23.51 7.70
N LEU A 417 13.84 22.41 7.12
CA LEU A 417 13.45 21.06 7.52
C LEU A 417 13.69 20.81 9.01
N HIS A 418 14.82 21.25 9.57
CA HIS A 418 15.11 21.13 11.00
C HIS A 418 14.12 21.94 11.87
N ALA A 419 13.72 23.13 11.41
CA ALA A 419 12.70 23.90 12.13
C ALA A 419 11.34 23.19 12.11
N GLU A 420 10.95 22.61 10.99
CA GLU A 420 9.74 21.84 10.78
C GLU A 420 9.73 20.55 11.63
N ASP A 421 10.85 19.84 11.68
CA ASP A 421 11.06 18.71 12.60
C ASP A 421 10.83 19.08 14.07
N SER A 422 11.24 20.30 14.44
CA SER A 422 11.05 20.80 15.80
C SER A 422 9.56 21.03 16.10
N ILE A 423 8.79 21.54 15.13
CA ILE A 423 7.32 21.70 15.23
C ILE A 423 6.66 20.34 15.43
N ARG A 424 6.99 19.35 14.58
CA ARG A 424 6.46 17.99 14.67
C ARG A 424 6.82 17.33 16.01
N THR A 425 8.07 17.49 16.45
CA THR A 425 8.55 16.94 17.73
C THR A 425 7.80 17.56 18.91
N ALA A 426 7.52 18.86 18.87
CA ALA A 426 6.73 19.53 19.92
C ALA A 426 5.29 18.98 19.99
N TYR A 427 4.67 18.70 18.84
CA TYR A 427 3.37 18.02 18.80
C TYR A 427 3.46 16.60 19.36
N MET A 428 4.45 15.82 18.93
CA MET A 428 4.64 14.44 19.42
C MET A 428 4.92 14.38 20.93
N ALA A 429 5.51 15.43 21.51
CA ALA A 429 5.71 15.53 22.97
C ALA A 429 4.39 15.62 23.77
N THR A 430 3.27 15.84 23.10
CA THR A 430 1.92 15.77 23.71
C THR A 430 1.41 14.34 23.88
N PHE A 431 2.04 13.35 23.21
CA PHE A 431 1.70 11.93 23.32
C PHE A 431 2.02 11.44 24.74
N LYS A 432 1.27 10.44 25.21
CA LYS A 432 1.34 10.05 26.62
C LYS A 432 2.54 9.12 26.90
N ASP A 433 3.31 9.49 27.90
CA ASP A 433 4.47 8.76 28.39
C ASP A 433 4.08 7.68 29.41
N SER A 434 5.07 6.91 29.87
CA SER A 434 4.88 5.83 30.84
C SER A 434 4.39 6.33 32.21
N ALA A 435 4.77 7.55 32.61
CA ALA A 435 4.33 8.11 33.88
C ALA A 435 2.85 8.45 33.87
N TRP A 436 2.39 9.09 32.79
CA TRP A 436 0.97 9.35 32.60
C TRP A 436 0.15 8.07 32.52
N VAL A 437 0.65 7.04 31.75
CA VAL A 437 -0.04 5.74 31.64
C VAL A 437 -0.14 5.06 33.01
N ALA A 438 0.91 5.10 33.85
CA ALA A 438 0.86 4.52 35.17
C ALA A 438 -0.19 5.19 36.05
N ALA A 439 -0.26 6.53 36.05
CA ALA A 439 -1.27 7.29 36.80
C ALA A 439 -2.70 6.99 36.32
N PHE A 440 -2.91 7.02 35.00
CA PHE A 440 -4.20 6.68 34.38
C PHE A 440 -4.63 5.25 34.68
N SER A 441 -3.70 4.30 34.62
CA SER A 441 -3.97 2.89 34.91
C SER A 441 -4.43 2.70 36.34
N ALA A 442 -3.76 3.35 37.32
CA ALA A 442 -4.14 3.31 38.73
C ALA A 442 -5.53 3.90 38.95
N GLU A 443 -5.85 5.06 38.33
CA GLU A 443 -7.17 5.68 38.37
C GLU A 443 -8.27 4.75 37.84
N GLN A 444 -7.98 4.06 36.71
CA GLN A 444 -8.96 3.17 36.07
C GLN A 444 -9.03 1.78 36.69
N GLY A 445 -8.11 1.43 37.64
CA GLY A 445 -8.01 0.10 38.26
C GLY A 445 -7.52 -0.98 37.29
N LEU A 446 -6.63 -0.63 36.34
CA LEU A 446 -6.09 -1.49 35.27
C LEU A 446 -4.59 -1.67 35.40
N SER A 447 -4.04 -2.67 34.69
CA SER A 447 -2.58 -2.89 34.61
C SER A 447 -1.90 -1.86 33.71
N ALA A 448 -0.91 -1.16 34.25
CA ALA A 448 -0.07 -0.25 33.46
C ALA A 448 0.76 -1.00 32.41
N GLU A 449 1.19 -2.23 32.70
CA GLU A 449 1.92 -3.08 31.74
C GLU A 449 1.10 -3.36 30.47
N LYS A 450 -0.19 -3.64 30.63
CA LYS A 450 -1.11 -3.86 29.49
C LYS A 450 -1.44 -2.58 28.74
N LEU A 451 -1.63 -1.45 29.45
CA LEU A 451 -2.00 -0.19 28.82
C LEU A 451 -0.84 0.55 28.14
N LEU A 452 0.40 0.33 28.60
CA LEU A 452 1.56 1.03 28.04
C LEU A 452 1.76 0.78 26.54
N PRO A 453 1.72 -0.44 25.98
CA PRO A 453 1.82 -0.66 24.54
C PRO A 453 0.62 -0.06 23.79
N ILE A 454 -0.59 -0.10 24.33
CA ILE A 454 -1.79 0.47 23.73
C ILE A 454 -1.64 1.99 23.55
N PHE A 455 -1.31 2.72 24.63
CA PHE A 455 -1.13 4.17 24.55
C PHE A 455 0.09 4.57 23.73
N ARG A 456 1.18 3.81 23.78
CA ARG A 456 2.36 4.03 22.94
C ARG A 456 2.00 3.95 21.46
N ASN A 457 1.17 2.98 21.08
CA ASN A 457 0.77 2.76 19.69
C ASN A 457 -0.41 3.63 19.24
N SER A 458 -1.13 4.26 20.16
CA SER A 458 -2.23 5.18 19.83
C SER A 458 -1.76 6.56 19.35
N TYR A 459 -0.51 6.94 19.63
CA TYR A 459 0.05 8.25 19.31
C TYR A 459 -0.90 9.40 19.70
N GLY A 460 -1.23 10.31 18.77
CA GLY A 460 -2.15 11.42 19.01
C GLY A 460 -3.63 11.02 19.18
N ASN A 461 -4.00 9.74 18.97
CA ASN A 461 -5.35 9.24 19.23
C ASN A 461 -5.57 8.83 20.70
N TRP A 462 -4.60 9.08 21.57
CA TRP A 462 -4.66 8.68 22.96
C TRP A 462 -5.91 9.20 23.69
N GLU A 463 -6.45 10.36 23.30
CA GLU A 463 -7.67 10.92 23.89
C GLU A 463 -8.89 10.04 23.66
N GLU A 464 -9.06 9.53 22.44
CA GLU A 464 -10.17 8.64 22.11
C GLU A 464 -10.03 7.28 22.84
N ILE A 465 -8.82 6.76 22.96
CA ILE A 465 -8.54 5.54 23.72
C ILE A 465 -8.81 5.75 25.22
N ALA A 466 -8.34 6.87 25.80
CA ALA A 466 -8.59 7.22 27.19
C ALA A 466 -10.09 7.42 27.46
N LYS A 467 -10.80 8.14 26.56
CA LYS A 467 -12.26 8.35 26.63
C LYS A 467 -13.03 7.03 26.57
N PHE A 468 -12.63 6.11 25.71
CA PHE A 468 -13.22 4.78 25.64
C PHE A 468 -13.04 4.02 26.95
N ILE A 469 -11.81 3.93 27.49
CA ILE A 469 -11.52 3.21 28.74
C ILE A 469 -12.27 3.86 29.91
N SER A 470 -12.21 5.19 30.04
CA SER A 470 -12.86 5.91 31.14
C SER A 470 -14.38 5.80 31.11
N GLY A 471 -14.99 5.81 29.91
CA GLY A 471 -16.42 5.67 29.70
C GLY A 471 -16.96 4.25 29.90
N THR A 472 -16.07 3.25 29.96
CA THR A 472 -16.47 1.84 30.13
C THR A 472 -16.81 1.56 31.61
N SER A 473 -17.88 0.78 31.86
CA SER A 473 -18.26 0.36 33.21
C SER A 473 -17.16 -0.45 33.89
N LYS A 474 -17.10 -0.37 35.23
CA LYS A 474 -16.06 -1.07 36.02
C LYS A 474 -15.98 -2.59 35.70
N SER A 475 -17.11 -3.25 35.49
CA SER A 475 -17.17 -4.67 35.16
C SER A 475 -16.69 -5.01 33.76
N GLN A 476 -16.62 -4.06 32.85
CA GLN A 476 -16.21 -4.26 31.46
C GLN A 476 -14.82 -3.72 31.14
N LYS A 477 -14.10 -3.08 32.09
CA LYS A 477 -12.77 -2.47 31.81
C LYS A 477 -11.73 -3.46 31.35
N GLU A 478 -11.69 -4.66 31.91
CA GLU A 478 -10.78 -5.71 31.45
C GLU A 478 -11.08 -6.11 29.99
N TRP A 479 -12.36 -6.18 29.63
CA TRP A 479 -12.79 -6.45 28.25
C TRP A 479 -12.43 -5.31 27.28
N ALA A 480 -12.48 -4.08 27.75
CA ALA A 480 -12.02 -2.93 26.95
C ALA A 480 -10.53 -3.06 26.61
N VAL A 481 -9.69 -3.48 27.56
CA VAL A 481 -8.26 -3.71 27.31
C VAL A 481 -8.07 -4.84 26.31
N LEU A 482 -8.70 -5.99 26.52
CA LEU A 482 -8.62 -7.15 25.61
C LEU A 482 -9.08 -6.78 24.19
N MET A 483 -10.09 -5.93 24.06
CA MET A 483 -10.54 -5.44 22.76
C MET A 483 -9.49 -4.57 22.08
N LEU A 484 -8.83 -3.68 22.82
CA LEU A 484 -7.75 -2.83 22.29
C LEU A 484 -6.50 -3.65 21.92
N GLU A 485 -6.24 -4.75 22.62
CA GLU A 485 -5.20 -5.72 22.24
C GLU A 485 -5.56 -6.54 20.99
N ALA A 486 -6.85 -6.68 20.67
CA ALA A 486 -7.36 -7.49 19.55
C ALA A 486 -7.56 -6.71 18.24
N ILE A 487 -7.33 -5.41 18.21
CA ILE A 487 -7.39 -4.58 17.00
C ILE A 487 -5.97 -4.25 16.50
N SER A 488 -5.86 -3.75 15.26
CA SER A 488 -4.55 -3.40 14.71
C SER A 488 -3.97 -2.13 15.37
N GLU A 489 -2.65 -1.96 15.30
CA GLU A 489 -2.01 -0.74 15.75
C GLU A 489 -2.59 0.51 15.05
N LYS A 490 -2.93 0.39 13.78
CA LYS A 490 -3.50 1.49 13.02
C LYS A 490 -4.91 1.86 13.48
N ASP A 491 -5.69 0.87 13.96
CA ASP A 491 -6.98 1.13 14.60
C ASP A 491 -6.83 1.90 15.91
N LEU A 492 -5.79 1.63 16.69
CA LEU A 492 -5.48 2.43 17.89
C LEU A 492 -5.22 3.91 17.55
N ARG A 493 -4.71 4.18 16.34
CA ARG A 493 -4.31 5.54 15.88
C ARG A 493 -5.47 6.37 15.33
N ASP A 494 -6.56 5.73 14.85
CA ASP A 494 -7.60 6.45 14.11
C ASP A 494 -9.04 6.10 14.50
N THR A 495 -9.27 5.11 15.38
CA THR A 495 -10.62 4.74 15.79
C THR A 495 -11.13 5.63 16.91
N LYS A 496 -12.37 6.10 16.78
CA LYS A 496 -13.06 6.91 17.79
C LYS A 496 -13.63 6.05 18.90
N ALA A 497 -13.72 6.62 20.11
CA ALA A 497 -14.29 5.98 21.29
C ALA A 497 -15.72 5.46 21.07
N GLU A 498 -16.55 6.18 20.32
CA GLU A 498 -17.93 5.78 20.02
C GLU A 498 -18.02 4.47 19.22
N ILE A 499 -17.08 4.24 18.31
CA ILE A 499 -16.99 3.00 17.50
C ILE A 499 -16.60 1.84 18.41
N LEU A 500 -15.57 2.03 19.24
CA LEU A 500 -15.12 1.04 20.22
C LEU A 500 -16.24 0.68 21.20
N ASN A 501 -16.99 1.68 21.66
CA ASN A 501 -18.14 1.47 22.55
C ASN A 501 -19.27 0.68 21.89
N ASP A 502 -19.59 0.91 20.60
CA ASP A 502 -20.59 0.11 19.90
C ASP A 502 -20.22 -1.38 19.91
N HIS A 503 -18.95 -1.68 19.65
CA HIS A 503 -18.45 -3.05 19.60
C HIS A 503 -18.43 -3.71 20.98
N LEU A 504 -17.95 -3.02 22.01
CA LEU A 504 -17.85 -3.56 23.36
C LEU A 504 -19.25 -3.74 24.00
N ALA A 505 -20.04 -2.67 24.02
CA ALA A 505 -21.34 -2.70 24.71
C ALA A 505 -22.30 -3.77 24.17
N ASN A 506 -22.21 -4.08 22.89
CA ASN A 506 -23.10 -5.02 22.21
C ASN A 506 -22.48 -6.41 21.97
N ALA A 507 -21.25 -6.66 22.43
CA ALA A 507 -20.60 -7.96 22.23
C ALA A 507 -21.27 -9.10 23.00
N PHE A 508 -21.89 -8.80 24.15
CA PHE A 508 -22.43 -9.78 25.08
C PHE A 508 -23.91 -10.06 24.90
N ASN A 509 -24.59 -9.42 23.95
CA ASN A 509 -26.04 -9.55 23.77
C ASN A 509 -26.50 -10.96 23.40
N TYR A 510 -25.66 -11.73 22.70
CA TYR A 510 -25.99 -13.08 22.21
C TYR A 510 -25.07 -14.19 22.74
N ASN A 511 -23.98 -13.83 23.38
CA ASN A 511 -23.00 -14.75 23.95
C ASN A 511 -22.42 -14.15 25.24
N ASN A 512 -22.32 -14.94 26.30
CA ASN A 512 -21.70 -14.53 27.54
C ASN A 512 -20.53 -15.48 27.86
N PRO A 513 -19.27 -15.07 27.68
CA PRO A 513 -18.12 -15.95 27.87
C PRO A 513 -17.77 -16.22 29.34
N ALA A 514 -18.62 -15.84 30.29
CA ALA A 514 -18.31 -15.82 31.73
C ALA A 514 -17.95 -17.16 32.36
N SER A 515 -18.00 -18.30 31.64
CA SER A 515 -17.83 -19.59 32.29
C SER A 515 -16.92 -20.63 31.62
N SER A 516 -16.50 -20.48 30.35
CA SER A 516 -15.75 -21.58 29.70
C SER A 516 -14.90 -21.21 28.48
N GLN A 517 -14.98 -20.00 27.96
CA GLN A 517 -14.21 -19.59 26.77
C GLN A 517 -12.97 -18.79 27.19
N ASP A 518 -11.87 -19.00 26.45
CA ASP A 518 -10.72 -18.15 26.50
C ASP A 518 -11.13 -16.71 26.19
N LYS A 519 -10.89 -15.79 27.12
CA LYS A 519 -11.26 -14.37 26.98
C LYS A 519 -10.59 -13.73 25.76
N GLU A 520 -9.35 -14.09 25.48
CA GLU A 520 -8.60 -13.60 24.32
C GLU A 520 -9.24 -14.09 23.01
N PHE A 521 -9.65 -15.36 22.96
CA PHE A 521 -10.38 -15.90 21.82
C PHE A 521 -11.68 -15.15 21.58
N PHE A 522 -12.48 -14.89 22.63
CA PHE A 522 -13.71 -14.11 22.52
C PHE A 522 -13.44 -12.68 22.06
N ALA A 523 -12.45 -12.02 22.66
CA ALA A 523 -12.05 -10.67 22.29
C ALA A 523 -11.67 -10.58 20.81
N LYS A 524 -10.87 -11.51 20.30
CA LYS A 524 -10.36 -11.53 18.93
C LYS A 524 -11.40 -11.90 17.90
N TYR A 525 -12.21 -12.91 18.15
CA TYR A 525 -13.05 -13.53 17.12
C TYR A 525 -14.55 -13.25 17.26
N VAL A 526 -15.00 -12.65 18.36
CA VAL A 526 -16.39 -12.24 18.58
C VAL A 526 -16.49 -10.75 18.83
N MET A 527 -15.73 -10.21 19.81
CA MET A 527 -15.89 -8.82 20.28
C MET A 527 -15.21 -7.79 19.35
N SER A 528 -14.05 -8.12 18.78
CA SER A 528 -13.32 -7.19 17.92
C SER A 528 -14.16 -6.67 16.75
N GLY A 529 -14.12 -5.36 16.53
CA GLY A 529 -14.70 -4.71 15.35
C GLY A 529 -13.87 -4.86 14.08
N ARG A 530 -12.56 -5.19 14.20
CA ARG A 530 -11.66 -5.39 13.07
C ARG A 530 -11.82 -6.80 12.50
N ILE A 531 -12.07 -6.90 11.20
CA ILE A 531 -12.22 -8.18 10.47
C ILE A 531 -11.09 -8.37 9.48
N ALA A 532 -10.88 -7.40 8.59
CA ALA A 532 -9.82 -7.40 7.59
C ALA A 532 -9.20 -6.00 7.46
N ASN A 533 -9.37 -5.33 6.33
CA ASN A 533 -8.83 -3.99 6.06
C ASN A 533 -9.91 -2.94 5.74
N GLU A 534 -11.17 -3.23 6.05
CA GLU A 534 -12.29 -2.30 5.91
C GLU A 534 -12.19 -1.11 6.87
N MET A 535 -12.93 -0.02 6.60
CA MET A 535 -13.09 1.06 7.56
C MET A 535 -13.86 0.54 8.79
N MET A 536 -13.29 0.72 9.98
CA MET A 536 -13.96 0.31 11.22
C MET A 536 -15.06 1.33 11.56
N LEU A 537 -16.32 0.88 11.49
CA LEU A 537 -17.53 1.65 11.77
C LEU A 537 -18.36 0.97 12.86
N PRO A 538 -19.30 1.69 13.51
CA PRO A 538 -20.20 1.13 14.51
C PRO A 538 -21.30 0.30 13.83
N TRP A 539 -20.98 -0.94 13.47
CA TRP A 539 -21.91 -1.83 12.76
C TRP A 539 -22.61 -2.86 13.65
N ARG A 540 -22.10 -3.13 14.86
CA ARG A 540 -22.61 -4.23 15.68
C ARG A 540 -24.05 -4.01 16.14
N SER A 541 -24.33 -2.89 16.81
CA SER A 541 -25.69 -2.58 17.27
C SER A 541 -26.66 -2.42 16.10
N PHE A 542 -26.16 -1.89 14.97
CA PHE A 542 -26.96 -1.79 13.76
C PHE A 542 -27.37 -3.17 13.24
N LEU A 543 -26.44 -4.08 13.04
CA LEU A 543 -26.71 -5.41 12.50
C LEU A 543 -27.59 -6.23 13.43
N GLN A 544 -27.39 -6.15 14.76
CA GLN A 544 -28.25 -6.83 15.73
C GLN A 544 -29.73 -6.44 15.62
N LYS A 545 -30.02 -5.19 15.27
CA LYS A 545 -31.40 -4.71 15.08
C LYS A 545 -32.04 -5.19 13.77
N GLN A 546 -31.24 -5.63 12.80
CA GLN A 546 -31.74 -6.04 11.48
C GLN A 546 -32.22 -7.48 11.42
N PHE A 547 -31.77 -8.35 12.36
CA PHE A 547 -32.09 -9.76 12.35
C PHE A 547 -33.04 -10.08 13.51
N GLY A 548 -34.26 -10.51 13.16
CA GLY A 548 -35.29 -10.86 14.14
C GLY A 548 -34.97 -12.12 14.92
N TYR A 549 -35.68 -12.35 16.04
CA TYR A 549 -35.46 -13.46 16.94
C TYR A 549 -35.48 -14.84 16.25
N GLU A 550 -36.44 -15.05 15.37
CA GLU A 550 -36.58 -16.34 14.64
C GLU A 550 -35.34 -16.62 13.76
N PHE A 551 -34.85 -15.60 13.05
CA PHE A 551 -33.61 -15.72 12.25
C PHE A 551 -32.44 -16.09 13.15
N VAL A 552 -32.28 -15.41 14.26
CA VAL A 552 -31.15 -15.63 15.19
C VAL A 552 -31.20 -17.05 15.77
N MET A 553 -32.40 -17.58 16.10
CA MET A 553 -32.53 -18.93 16.61
C MET A 553 -32.20 -20.00 15.56
N GLN A 554 -32.63 -19.81 14.31
CA GLN A 554 -32.28 -20.70 13.21
C GLN A 554 -30.77 -20.64 12.90
N PHE A 555 -30.24 -19.44 12.82
CA PHE A 555 -28.81 -19.20 12.56
C PHE A 555 -27.91 -19.86 13.61
N LYS A 556 -28.28 -19.85 14.88
CA LYS A 556 -27.55 -20.54 15.96
C LYS A 556 -27.43 -22.06 15.78
N THR A 557 -28.35 -22.66 15.07
CA THR A 557 -28.37 -24.13 14.82
C THR A 557 -27.80 -24.47 13.44
N ASP A 558 -27.95 -23.59 12.47
CA ASP A 558 -27.47 -23.81 11.08
C ASP A 558 -26.92 -22.53 10.46
N MET A 559 -25.63 -22.50 10.26
CA MET A 559 -24.92 -21.40 9.62
C MET A 559 -25.37 -21.13 8.17
N ASN A 560 -25.92 -22.16 7.50
CA ASN A 560 -26.43 -22.02 6.13
C ASN A 560 -27.61 -21.06 6.03
N VAL A 561 -28.33 -20.81 7.11
CA VAL A 561 -29.38 -19.78 7.17
C VAL A 561 -28.83 -18.40 6.80
N LEU A 562 -27.67 -18.02 7.36
CA LEU A 562 -26.99 -16.75 7.01
C LEU A 562 -26.45 -16.76 5.57
N VAL A 563 -25.85 -17.86 5.15
CA VAL A 563 -25.37 -18.00 3.77
C VAL A 563 -26.49 -17.82 2.76
N ALA A 564 -27.64 -18.49 2.99
CA ALA A 564 -28.82 -18.37 2.14
C ALA A 564 -29.37 -16.93 2.14
N TRP A 565 -29.43 -16.29 3.32
CA TRP A 565 -29.88 -14.92 3.44
C TRP A 565 -28.99 -13.97 2.63
N ILE A 566 -27.66 -14.10 2.75
CA ILE A 566 -26.70 -13.27 2.02
C ILE A 566 -26.88 -13.46 0.51
N LYS A 567 -26.94 -14.72 0.04
CA LYS A 567 -27.16 -15.03 -1.38
C LYS A 567 -28.46 -14.42 -1.94
N SER A 568 -29.51 -14.37 -1.12
CA SER A 568 -30.82 -13.85 -1.56
C SER A 568 -30.95 -12.34 -1.45
N ASN A 569 -30.15 -11.68 -0.61
CA ASN A 569 -30.32 -10.26 -0.28
C ASN A 569 -29.17 -9.38 -0.73
N ILE A 570 -27.97 -9.93 -0.99
CA ILE A 570 -26.79 -9.15 -1.40
C ILE A 570 -26.42 -9.50 -2.83
N ARG A 571 -26.58 -8.54 -3.73
CA ARG A 571 -26.13 -8.66 -5.12
C ARG A 571 -24.62 -8.51 -5.21
N ILE A 572 -23.96 -9.41 -5.89
CA ILE A 572 -22.51 -9.31 -6.11
C ILE A 572 -22.18 -8.45 -7.32
N ASP A 573 -21.32 -7.47 -7.11
CA ASP A 573 -20.76 -6.61 -8.14
C ASP A 573 -19.26 -6.44 -7.93
N ASN A 574 -18.48 -7.27 -8.60
CA ASN A 574 -17.03 -7.23 -8.54
C ASN A 574 -16.41 -6.16 -9.46
N THR A 575 -17.20 -5.46 -10.27
CA THR A 575 -16.70 -4.48 -11.24
C THR A 575 -16.66 -3.07 -10.68
N SER A 576 -17.67 -2.68 -9.90
CA SER A 576 -17.79 -1.32 -9.37
C SER A 576 -16.80 -0.99 -8.24
N ASN A 577 -16.14 -1.99 -7.65
CA ASN A 577 -15.17 -1.84 -6.55
C ASN A 577 -13.85 -2.59 -6.81
N LEU A 578 -13.62 -3.11 -8.01
CA LEU A 578 -12.59 -4.10 -8.32
C LEU A 578 -11.16 -3.66 -7.93
N HIS A 579 -10.82 -2.41 -8.11
CA HIS A 579 -9.47 -1.90 -7.86
C HIS A 579 -9.40 -0.89 -6.72
N SER A 580 -10.48 -0.67 -5.97
CA SER A 580 -10.46 0.32 -4.89
C SER A 580 -9.58 -0.11 -3.72
N ARG A 581 -9.38 -1.41 -3.50
CA ARG A 581 -8.73 -2.00 -2.31
C ARG A 581 -9.31 -1.48 -0.99
N ALA A 582 -10.46 -0.79 -1.06
CA ALA A 582 -11.20 -0.29 0.06
C ALA A 582 -12.51 -1.11 0.17
N PRO A 583 -12.56 -2.14 1.00
CA PRO A 583 -13.79 -2.92 1.20
C PRO A 583 -14.90 -2.03 1.76
N LEU A 584 -16.14 -2.36 1.40
CA LEU A 584 -17.31 -1.76 2.01
C LEU A 584 -17.39 -2.16 3.49
N SER A 585 -17.87 -1.25 4.34
CA SER A 585 -18.18 -1.59 5.71
C SER A 585 -19.36 -2.58 5.79
N PRO A 586 -19.45 -3.38 6.85
CA PRO A 586 -20.58 -4.28 7.05
C PRO A 586 -21.95 -3.57 7.05
N ARG A 587 -22.02 -2.37 7.59
CA ARG A 587 -23.23 -1.53 7.54
C ARG A 587 -23.56 -1.13 6.12
N GLY A 588 -22.56 -0.64 5.37
CA GLY A 588 -22.72 -0.23 3.97
C GLY A 588 -23.21 -1.37 3.09
N VAL A 589 -22.65 -2.57 3.23
CA VAL A 589 -23.13 -3.78 2.52
C VAL A 589 -24.61 -4.05 2.82
N PHE A 590 -25.00 -4.01 4.11
CA PHE A 590 -26.40 -4.24 4.48
C PHE A 590 -27.34 -3.20 3.88
N GLU A 591 -26.99 -1.93 3.97
CA GLU A 591 -27.82 -0.82 3.49
C GLU A 591 -27.92 -0.78 1.95
N LEU A 592 -26.79 -0.94 1.24
CA LEU A 592 -26.75 -0.95 -0.23
C LEU A 592 -27.38 -2.20 -0.84
N LYS A 593 -27.33 -3.34 -0.17
CA LYS A 593 -27.66 -4.66 -0.73
C LYS A 593 -26.80 -5.06 -1.93
N VAL A 594 -25.62 -4.46 -2.05
CA VAL A 594 -24.61 -4.72 -3.08
C VAL A 594 -23.24 -4.81 -2.43
N ALA A 595 -22.42 -5.76 -2.87
CA ALA A 595 -21.04 -5.92 -2.40
C ALA A 595 -20.16 -6.57 -3.47
N ASP A 596 -18.86 -6.31 -3.45
CA ASP A 596 -17.89 -7.22 -4.05
C ASP A 596 -17.71 -8.47 -3.17
N ASN A 597 -17.02 -9.49 -3.69
CA ASN A 597 -16.83 -10.75 -2.95
C ASN A 597 -16.10 -10.53 -1.61
N ARG A 598 -15.09 -9.66 -1.56
CA ARG A 598 -14.33 -9.39 -0.33
C ARG A 598 -15.21 -8.73 0.73
N SER A 599 -15.97 -7.73 0.33
CA SER A 599 -16.90 -7.01 1.22
C SER A 599 -18.04 -7.91 1.71
N ARG A 600 -18.55 -8.85 0.87
CA ARG A 600 -19.51 -9.88 1.26
C ARG A 600 -18.94 -10.78 2.35
N ASP A 601 -17.69 -11.21 2.20
CA ASP A 601 -17.04 -12.12 3.15
C ASP A 601 -16.80 -11.43 4.50
N ILE A 602 -16.40 -10.15 4.48
CA ILE A 602 -16.30 -9.30 5.68
C ILE A 602 -17.69 -9.15 6.34
N PHE A 603 -18.72 -8.90 5.53
CA PHE A 603 -20.10 -8.79 6.02
C PHE A 603 -20.59 -10.08 6.71
N PHE A 604 -20.31 -11.26 6.13
CA PHE A 604 -20.62 -12.55 6.76
C PHE A 604 -19.98 -12.65 8.16
N VAL A 605 -18.69 -12.34 8.28
CA VAL A 605 -17.98 -12.37 9.58
C VAL A 605 -18.59 -11.37 10.55
N ALA A 606 -18.94 -10.16 10.10
CA ALA A 606 -19.56 -9.14 10.94
C ALA A 606 -20.91 -9.58 11.51
N VAL A 607 -21.76 -10.20 10.68
CA VAL A 607 -23.06 -10.73 11.14
C VAL A 607 -22.84 -11.86 12.16
N CYS A 608 -21.94 -12.82 11.88
CA CYS A 608 -21.58 -13.87 12.83
C CYS A 608 -21.18 -13.28 14.19
N ARG A 609 -20.23 -12.35 14.20
CA ARG A 609 -19.75 -11.68 15.42
C ARG A 609 -20.84 -10.88 16.11
N SER A 610 -21.72 -10.22 15.36
CA SER A 610 -22.86 -9.47 15.92
C SER A 610 -23.83 -10.37 16.66
N LEU A 611 -24.02 -11.59 16.16
CA LEU A 611 -24.94 -12.59 16.73
C LEU A 611 -24.25 -13.59 17.68
N GLY A 612 -23.02 -13.27 18.13
CA GLY A 612 -22.30 -13.98 19.16
C GLY A 612 -21.52 -15.23 18.72
N HIS A 613 -21.35 -15.43 17.40
CA HIS A 613 -20.53 -16.52 16.86
C HIS A 613 -19.11 -16.05 16.52
N ALA A 614 -18.12 -16.83 16.92
CA ALA A 614 -16.75 -16.59 16.54
C ALA A 614 -16.57 -16.81 15.03
N ALA A 615 -16.01 -15.78 14.36
CA ALA A 615 -15.79 -15.80 12.93
C ALA A 615 -14.56 -14.97 12.54
N ARG A 616 -13.93 -15.33 11.41
CA ARG A 616 -12.74 -14.63 10.88
C ARG A 616 -12.66 -14.74 9.36
N ILE A 617 -11.82 -13.95 8.76
CA ILE A 617 -11.23 -14.26 7.46
C ILE A 617 -9.93 -15.02 7.73
N ASN A 618 -9.76 -16.18 7.14
CA ASN A 618 -8.50 -16.93 7.23
C ASN A 618 -7.44 -16.21 6.40
N THR A 619 -6.31 -15.88 6.99
CA THR A 619 -5.24 -15.11 6.33
C THR A 619 -4.57 -15.88 5.19
N ALA A 620 -4.38 -17.18 5.35
CA ALA A 620 -3.73 -18.02 4.34
C ALA A 620 -4.61 -18.30 3.11
N THR A 621 -5.94 -18.44 3.30
CA THR A 621 -6.86 -18.80 2.21
C THR A 621 -7.74 -17.65 1.75
N ASN A 622 -7.78 -16.55 2.49
CA ASN A 622 -8.70 -15.43 2.31
C ASN A 622 -10.20 -15.83 2.31
N LEU A 623 -10.55 -16.99 2.86
CA LEU A 623 -11.91 -17.45 2.98
C LEU A 623 -12.53 -17.03 4.32
N PRO A 624 -13.83 -16.71 4.36
CA PRO A 624 -14.54 -16.51 5.61
C PRO A 624 -14.74 -17.86 6.34
N GLN A 625 -14.51 -17.82 7.66
CA GLN A 625 -14.64 -18.97 8.53
C GLN A 625 -15.51 -18.63 9.75
N TYR A 626 -16.22 -19.63 10.26
CA TYR A 626 -16.84 -19.60 11.58
C TYR A 626 -16.31 -20.76 12.45
N TYR A 627 -16.39 -20.59 13.76
CA TYR A 627 -15.99 -21.63 14.71
C TYR A 627 -17.22 -22.41 15.17
N ASP A 628 -17.24 -23.75 14.98
CA ASP A 628 -18.37 -24.61 15.31
C ASP A 628 -18.37 -25.11 16.78
N GLY A 629 -17.46 -24.58 17.59
CA GLY A 629 -17.23 -25.02 18.97
C GLY A 629 -16.06 -26.01 19.09
N LYS A 630 -15.54 -26.51 17.97
CA LYS A 630 -14.43 -27.46 17.91
C LYS A 630 -13.37 -27.03 16.89
N ASP A 631 -13.81 -26.71 15.67
CA ASP A 631 -12.93 -26.40 14.55
C ASP A 631 -13.39 -25.17 13.78
N TRP A 632 -12.47 -24.55 13.03
CA TRP A 632 -12.78 -23.52 12.05
C TRP A 632 -13.34 -24.13 10.78
N LYS A 633 -14.53 -23.69 10.33
CA LYS A 633 -15.21 -24.16 9.11
C LYS A 633 -15.21 -23.07 8.05
N ASN A 634 -14.74 -23.41 6.85
CA ASN A 634 -14.80 -22.52 5.69
C ASN A 634 -16.24 -22.31 5.22
N ILE A 635 -16.54 -21.11 4.75
CA ILE A 635 -17.78 -20.80 4.03
C ILE A 635 -17.45 -20.52 2.57
N ALA A 636 -18.17 -21.19 1.68
CA ALA A 636 -18.16 -20.94 0.25
C ALA A 636 -19.52 -20.43 -0.20
N PHE A 637 -19.55 -19.26 -0.81
CA PHE A 637 -20.78 -18.68 -1.36
C PHE A 637 -21.10 -19.19 -2.76
N GLU A 638 -20.11 -19.55 -3.54
CA GLU A 638 -20.32 -20.23 -4.82
C GLU A 638 -20.50 -21.73 -4.60
N PRO A 639 -21.30 -22.41 -5.44
CA PRO A 639 -21.33 -23.86 -5.39
C PRO A 639 -19.89 -24.36 -5.56
N VAL A 640 -19.34 -24.91 -4.51
CA VAL A 640 -18.13 -25.69 -4.64
C VAL A 640 -18.56 -26.90 -5.45
N THR A 641 -18.26 -26.88 -6.76
CA THR A 641 -18.28 -28.13 -7.53
C THR A 641 -17.29 -29.04 -6.82
N GLU A 642 -17.84 -29.93 -6.02
CA GLU A 642 -17.22 -31.01 -5.29
C GLU A 642 -15.69 -30.93 -5.23
N ASN A 643 -15.19 -30.17 -4.26
CA ASN A 643 -13.99 -30.50 -3.53
C ASN A 643 -14.06 -29.67 -2.26
N ILE A 644 -14.57 -30.24 -1.16
CA ILE A 644 -14.04 -29.91 0.15
C ILE A 644 -12.53 -30.00 -0.09
N THR A 645 -11.85 -28.85 -0.10
CA THR A 645 -10.40 -28.86 -0.36
C THR A 645 -9.84 -29.61 0.84
N GLU A 646 -9.68 -30.91 0.64
CA GLU A 646 -9.06 -31.75 1.65
C GLU A 646 -7.67 -31.17 1.88
N LYS A 647 -7.25 -31.22 3.11
CA LYS A 647 -5.94 -30.70 3.48
C LYS A 647 -4.85 -31.71 3.15
N GLY A 648 -3.71 -31.23 2.78
CA GLY A 648 -2.46 -31.93 2.69
C GLY A 648 -1.39 -31.20 3.48
N PHE A 649 -0.17 -31.67 3.43
CA PHE A 649 0.92 -31.12 4.22
C PHE A 649 2.14 -30.90 3.37
N ILE A 650 2.88 -29.84 3.69
CA ILE A 650 4.21 -29.56 3.11
C ILE A 650 5.24 -29.73 4.22
N ARG A 651 6.32 -30.43 3.91
CA ARG A 651 7.55 -30.39 4.67
C ARG A 651 8.60 -29.67 3.86
N PHE A 652 9.01 -28.52 4.32
CA PHE A 652 10.10 -27.78 3.70
C PHE A 652 11.43 -28.41 4.10
N VAL A 653 12.29 -28.64 3.14
CA VAL A 653 13.62 -29.21 3.33
C VAL A 653 14.67 -28.18 2.94
N ASN A 654 15.55 -27.86 3.90
CA ASN A 654 16.67 -26.97 3.65
C ASN A 654 17.87 -27.77 3.09
N SER A 655 18.34 -27.40 1.91
CA SER A 655 19.49 -28.05 1.29
C SER A 655 20.84 -27.46 1.71
N ASP A 656 20.85 -26.27 2.32
CA ASP A 656 22.05 -25.57 2.79
C ASP A 656 22.03 -25.41 4.32
N ILE A 657 22.82 -26.21 5.01
CA ILE A 657 22.90 -26.17 6.48
C ILE A 657 23.45 -24.84 7.03
N ASN A 658 24.14 -24.06 6.20
CA ASN A 658 24.76 -22.79 6.62
C ASN A 658 23.87 -21.57 6.35
N PHE A 659 22.73 -21.75 5.67
CA PHE A 659 21.82 -20.69 5.31
C PHE A 659 20.37 -21.10 5.61
N ASP A 660 19.64 -20.29 6.33
CA ASP A 660 18.24 -20.50 6.67
C ASP A 660 17.36 -19.54 5.85
N PRO A 661 16.76 -19.99 4.74
CA PRO A 661 15.93 -19.15 3.87
C PRO A 661 14.74 -18.54 4.61
N LYS A 662 14.35 -17.33 4.21
CA LYS A 662 13.22 -16.61 4.79
C LYS A 662 12.09 -16.42 3.81
N TYR A 663 10.87 -16.61 4.29
CA TYR A 663 9.65 -16.40 3.50
C TYR A 663 9.49 -14.96 3.04
N ALA A 664 9.01 -14.75 1.82
CA ALA A 664 8.87 -13.45 1.14
C ALA A 664 10.20 -12.68 0.95
N ILE A 665 11.34 -13.29 1.28
CA ILE A 665 12.68 -12.74 1.02
C ILE A 665 13.45 -13.68 0.06
N ASN A 666 13.52 -14.95 0.40
CA ASN A 666 14.28 -15.94 -0.36
C ASN A 666 13.37 -16.94 -1.07
N PHE A 667 12.18 -17.20 -0.56
CA PHE A 667 11.23 -18.11 -1.19
C PHE A 667 9.78 -17.75 -0.82
N THR A 668 8.86 -18.21 -1.68
CA THR A 668 7.42 -18.25 -1.43
C THR A 668 6.83 -19.50 -2.07
N ILE A 669 5.65 -19.91 -1.61
CA ILE A 669 4.81 -20.86 -2.33
C ILE A 669 3.53 -20.16 -2.81
N ALA A 670 3.06 -20.54 -4.00
CA ALA A 670 1.84 -20.03 -4.57
C ALA A 670 0.90 -21.19 -4.95
N ARG A 671 -0.39 -21.07 -4.67
CA ARG A 671 -1.39 -22.08 -4.97
C ARG A 671 -2.05 -21.79 -6.31
N TYR A 672 -2.27 -22.85 -7.09
CA TYR A 672 -3.00 -22.77 -8.34
C TYR A 672 -4.49 -22.45 -8.15
N ASN A 673 -4.99 -21.53 -8.95
CA ASN A 673 -6.39 -21.16 -8.99
C ASN A 673 -6.77 -20.68 -10.40
N LYS A 674 -7.50 -21.51 -11.16
CA LYS A 674 -8.07 -21.17 -12.48
C LYS A 674 -7.05 -20.50 -13.42
N GLY A 675 -5.98 -21.21 -13.74
CA GLY A 675 -4.98 -20.77 -14.71
C GLY A 675 -3.85 -19.90 -14.16
N VAL A 676 -3.89 -19.52 -12.87
CA VAL A 676 -2.86 -18.68 -12.27
C VAL A 676 -2.49 -19.16 -10.88
N TYR A 677 -1.27 -18.88 -10.45
CA TYR A 677 -0.79 -19.15 -9.09
C TYR A 677 -0.87 -17.88 -8.26
N ARG A 678 -1.35 -18.01 -7.00
CA ARG A 678 -1.44 -16.92 -6.03
C ARG A 678 -0.65 -17.29 -4.79
N THR A 679 0.24 -16.37 -4.37
CA THR A 679 1.11 -16.56 -3.22
C THR A 679 0.30 -16.84 -1.97
N VAL A 680 0.71 -17.84 -1.21
CA VAL A 680 0.13 -18.19 0.10
C VAL A 680 0.72 -17.22 1.13
N ASP A 681 -0.13 -16.68 1.96
CA ASP A 681 0.26 -15.68 2.96
C ASP A 681 0.78 -16.37 4.22
N PHE A 682 2.10 -16.26 4.45
CA PHE A 682 2.81 -16.58 5.68
C PHE A 682 3.56 -15.35 6.16
N ASP A 683 4.00 -15.35 7.42
CA ASP A 683 4.66 -14.20 8.04
C ASP A 683 5.93 -13.79 7.27
N TYR A 684 6.05 -12.51 6.94
CA TYR A 684 7.22 -11.96 6.28
C TYR A 684 8.48 -12.20 7.11
N GLY A 685 9.50 -12.74 6.46
CA GLY A 685 10.78 -13.04 7.11
C GLY A 685 10.78 -14.28 7.99
N MET A 686 9.69 -15.06 8.05
CA MET A 686 9.63 -16.34 8.75
C MET A 686 10.71 -17.27 8.19
N LYS A 687 11.56 -17.77 9.05
CA LYS A 687 12.67 -18.65 8.64
C LYS A 687 12.15 -20.02 8.25
N LEU A 688 12.86 -20.69 7.33
CA LEU A 688 12.50 -22.04 6.91
C LEU A 688 12.46 -23.01 8.10
N SER A 689 13.38 -22.85 9.06
CA SER A 689 13.45 -23.64 10.29
C SER A 689 12.29 -23.40 11.27
N GLU A 690 11.51 -22.33 11.11
CA GLU A 690 10.37 -22.00 11.96
C GLU A 690 9.05 -22.61 11.45
N PHE A 691 9.05 -23.15 10.23
CA PHE A 691 7.89 -23.89 9.71
C PHE A 691 7.72 -25.24 10.43
N GLU A 692 6.48 -25.59 10.69
CA GLU A 692 6.16 -26.91 11.26
C GLU A 692 6.67 -28.04 10.34
N ALA A 693 7.10 -29.15 10.94
CA ALA A 693 7.52 -30.34 10.19
C ALA A 693 6.43 -30.88 9.24
N LYS A 694 5.17 -30.49 9.45
CA LYS A 694 4.01 -30.72 8.59
C LYS A 694 3.20 -29.45 8.52
N THR A 695 3.57 -28.53 7.67
CA THR A 695 2.81 -27.31 7.43
C THR A 695 1.52 -27.66 6.69
N GLU A 696 0.39 -27.43 7.34
CA GLU A 696 -0.93 -27.73 6.77
C GLU A 696 -1.30 -26.71 5.68
N VAL A 697 -1.66 -27.20 4.51
CA VAL A 697 -2.14 -26.40 3.38
C VAL A 697 -3.33 -27.09 2.70
N GLU A 698 -4.06 -26.42 1.85
CA GLU A 698 -5.07 -27.05 1.02
C GLU A 698 -4.41 -27.97 -0.03
N ALA A 699 -4.97 -29.17 -0.25
CA ALA A 699 -4.48 -30.04 -1.32
C ALA A 699 -4.63 -29.39 -2.70
N GLY A 700 -3.71 -29.65 -3.61
CA GLY A 700 -3.75 -29.07 -4.95
C GLY A 700 -2.38 -28.83 -5.56
N LYS A 701 -2.38 -28.09 -6.66
CA LYS A 701 -1.14 -27.73 -7.39
C LYS A 701 -0.55 -26.45 -6.81
N TYR A 702 0.77 -26.45 -6.70
CA TYR A 702 1.56 -25.36 -6.12
C TYR A 702 2.74 -25.00 -7.00
N LEU A 703 3.24 -23.79 -6.80
CA LEU A 703 4.46 -23.24 -7.36
C LEU A 703 5.34 -22.78 -6.19
N LEU A 704 6.55 -23.33 -6.08
CA LEU A 704 7.62 -22.77 -5.25
C LEU A 704 8.38 -21.76 -6.10
N VAL A 705 8.56 -20.57 -5.62
CA VAL A 705 9.47 -19.55 -6.16
C VAL A 705 10.61 -19.37 -5.19
N THR A 706 11.85 -19.45 -5.66
CA THR A 706 13.03 -19.10 -4.88
C THR A 706 13.82 -18.02 -5.58
N GLY A 707 14.55 -17.21 -4.81
CA GLY A 707 15.36 -16.16 -5.41
C GLY A 707 16.46 -15.62 -4.51
N ASN A 708 17.50 -15.16 -5.14
CA ASN A 708 18.66 -14.54 -4.52
C ASN A 708 18.97 -13.23 -5.25
N ARG A 709 18.57 -12.11 -4.66
CA ARG A 709 18.85 -10.79 -5.24
C ARG A 709 20.32 -10.43 -5.07
N GLN A 710 20.91 -9.99 -6.15
CA GLN A 710 22.32 -9.60 -6.23
C GLN A 710 22.50 -8.10 -5.93
N SER A 711 23.74 -7.67 -5.72
CA SER A 711 24.06 -6.28 -5.37
C SER A 711 23.73 -5.27 -6.48
N ASP A 712 23.69 -5.67 -7.74
CA ASP A 712 23.29 -4.85 -8.89
C ASP A 712 21.76 -4.79 -9.08
N GLY A 713 21.01 -5.56 -8.26
CA GLY A 713 19.57 -5.69 -8.30
C GLY A 713 19.06 -6.84 -9.18
N SER A 714 19.93 -7.56 -9.88
CA SER A 714 19.55 -8.78 -10.60
C SER A 714 19.14 -9.89 -9.62
N VAL A 715 18.39 -10.88 -10.09
CA VAL A 715 17.90 -11.98 -9.26
C VAL A 715 18.19 -13.32 -9.92
N LEU A 716 18.85 -14.21 -9.18
CA LEU A 716 18.96 -15.61 -9.53
C LEU A 716 17.73 -16.33 -8.97
N SER A 717 16.69 -16.56 -9.78
CA SER A 717 15.47 -17.21 -9.33
C SER A 717 15.26 -18.60 -9.91
N SER A 718 14.45 -19.41 -9.23
CA SER A 718 13.98 -20.70 -9.71
C SER A 718 12.50 -20.85 -9.41
N VAL A 719 11.80 -21.60 -10.27
CA VAL A 719 10.41 -22.00 -10.05
C VAL A 719 10.31 -23.52 -10.09
N THR A 720 9.53 -24.09 -9.17
CA THR A 720 9.27 -25.53 -9.11
C THR A 720 7.78 -25.77 -8.97
N PHE A 721 7.18 -26.44 -9.96
CA PHE A 721 5.77 -26.85 -9.91
C PHE A 721 5.64 -28.17 -9.15
N PHE A 722 4.76 -28.25 -8.16
CA PHE A 722 4.55 -29.46 -7.37
C PHE A 722 3.08 -29.65 -7.02
N GLU A 723 2.75 -30.81 -6.48
CA GLU A 723 1.39 -31.15 -6.05
C GLU A 723 1.40 -31.58 -4.58
N VAL A 724 0.41 -31.15 -3.84
CA VAL A 724 0.13 -31.56 -2.46
C VAL A 724 -1.11 -32.44 -2.48
N PRO A 725 -0.97 -33.77 -2.40
CA PRO A 725 -2.11 -34.67 -2.35
C PRO A 725 -2.84 -34.57 -1.01
N THR A 726 -4.11 -34.91 -1.01
CA THR A 726 -4.96 -35.01 0.17
C THR A 726 -4.36 -35.90 1.25
N LYS A 727 -4.31 -35.39 2.50
CA LYS A 727 -3.85 -36.10 3.71
C LYS A 727 -2.42 -36.64 3.65
N LEU A 728 -1.68 -36.34 2.59
CA LEU A 728 -0.29 -36.74 2.43
C LEU A 728 0.65 -35.56 2.65
N THR A 729 1.92 -35.87 2.97
CA THR A 729 2.98 -34.88 3.09
C THR A 729 3.83 -34.89 1.83
N THR A 730 4.04 -33.71 1.26
CA THR A 730 4.95 -33.49 0.13
C THR A 730 6.20 -32.82 0.64
N ASP A 731 7.37 -33.40 0.35
CA ASP A 731 8.66 -32.83 0.67
C ASP A 731 9.09 -31.87 -0.44
N ILE A 732 9.42 -30.63 -0.05
CA ILE A 732 9.84 -29.59 -0.98
C ILE A 732 11.20 -29.07 -0.60
N ASN A 733 12.18 -29.28 -1.48
CA ASN A 733 13.53 -28.75 -1.33
C ASN A 733 13.57 -27.26 -1.68
N VAL A 734 13.89 -26.43 -0.70
CA VAL A 734 14.11 -25.00 -0.90
C VAL A 734 15.59 -24.78 -1.20
N VAL A 735 15.90 -24.60 -2.48
CA VAL A 735 17.27 -24.38 -2.96
C VAL A 735 17.40 -22.92 -3.40
N ILE A 736 18.29 -22.19 -2.73
CA ILE A 736 18.60 -20.81 -3.09
C ILE A 736 19.86 -20.80 -3.96
N ARG A 737 19.73 -20.39 -5.20
CA ARG A 737 20.85 -20.27 -6.14
C ARG A 737 21.85 -19.25 -5.62
N GLN A 738 23.12 -19.61 -5.57
CA GLN A 738 24.21 -18.76 -5.10
C GLN A 738 25.04 -18.23 -6.26
N ASP A 739 25.51 -17.00 -6.14
CA ASP A 739 26.59 -16.48 -6.97
C ASP A 739 27.93 -16.78 -6.29
N PHE A 740 28.74 -17.60 -6.92
CA PHE A 740 30.06 -17.96 -6.45
C PHE A 740 31.18 -17.11 -7.07
N THR A 741 30.83 -16.00 -7.72
CA THR A 741 31.83 -15.09 -8.29
C THR A 741 32.72 -14.54 -7.16
N PRO A 742 34.05 -14.73 -7.25
CA PRO A 742 34.95 -14.22 -6.22
C PRO A 742 34.83 -12.70 -6.05
N ILE A 743 34.78 -12.23 -4.82
CA ILE A 743 34.79 -10.79 -4.54
C ILE A 743 36.18 -10.24 -4.81
N ILE A 744 36.32 -9.45 -5.85
CA ILE A 744 37.58 -8.82 -6.24
C ILE A 744 37.58 -7.38 -5.69
N PRO A 745 38.65 -6.95 -4.97
CA PRO A 745 38.76 -5.57 -4.53
C PRO A 745 38.74 -4.60 -5.72
N PHE A 746 37.88 -3.60 -5.64
CA PHE A 746 37.77 -2.57 -6.69
C PHE A 746 38.61 -1.33 -6.41
N GLY A 747 39.23 -1.25 -5.25
CA GLY A 747 40.10 -0.15 -4.85
C GLY A 747 40.72 -0.36 -3.49
N LYS A 748 41.52 0.61 -3.06
CA LYS A 748 42.20 0.58 -1.78
C LYS A 748 42.18 1.97 -1.15
N ILE A 749 41.94 1.99 0.17
CA ILE A 749 42.00 3.19 1.01
C ILE A 749 43.17 3.09 1.97
N ASN A 750 43.66 4.24 2.45
CA ASN A 750 44.67 4.29 3.50
C ASN A 750 44.00 4.55 4.86
N PRO A 751 43.83 3.53 5.72
CA PRO A 751 43.12 3.70 6.99
C PRO A 751 43.76 4.69 7.96
N SER A 752 45.06 4.84 7.93
CA SER A 752 45.79 5.76 8.84
C SER A 752 45.68 7.22 8.39
N ALA A 753 45.58 7.44 7.07
CA ALA A 753 45.45 8.78 6.51
C ALA A 753 44.01 9.28 6.49
N THR A 754 43.01 8.39 6.46
CA THR A 754 41.59 8.71 6.44
C THR A 754 41.12 9.03 7.87
N LYS A 755 40.52 10.21 8.08
CA LYS A 755 40.06 10.66 9.40
C LYS A 755 38.60 11.11 9.32
N PHE A 756 37.86 10.84 10.40
CA PHE A 756 36.51 11.30 10.64
C PHE A 756 36.46 12.09 11.95
N ILE A 757 35.35 12.77 12.21
CA ILE A 757 35.11 13.43 13.49
C ILE A 757 34.10 12.56 14.28
N ASP A 758 34.50 12.06 15.43
CA ASP A 758 33.65 11.26 16.31
C ASP A 758 32.41 12.04 16.76
N TYR A 759 31.25 11.44 16.67
CA TYR A 759 29.98 12.10 16.97
C TYR A 759 29.85 12.50 18.45
N GLN A 760 30.38 11.70 19.39
CA GLN A 760 30.25 11.94 20.81
C GLN A 760 31.29 12.87 21.35
N THR A 761 32.56 12.70 20.94
CA THR A 761 33.70 13.43 21.49
C THR A 761 34.08 14.65 20.67
N ASN A 762 33.57 14.78 19.44
CA ASN A 762 33.96 15.80 18.47
C ASN A 762 35.47 15.83 18.15
N ASN A 763 36.19 14.73 18.41
CA ASN A 763 37.58 14.58 18.10
C ASN A 763 37.81 13.86 16.76
N ALA A 764 38.93 14.16 16.10
CA ALA A 764 39.35 13.46 14.91
C ALA A 764 39.80 12.01 15.27
N ILE A 765 39.21 11.03 14.62
CA ILE A 765 39.55 9.62 14.72
C ILE A 765 40.00 9.08 13.35
N PRO A 766 41.16 8.47 13.24
CA PRO A 766 41.56 7.81 12.01
C PRO A 766 40.72 6.54 11.80
N LEU A 767 40.46 6.22 10.53
CA LEU A 767 39.73 5.00 10.15
C LEU A 767 40.44 3.74 10.67
N SER A 768 41.76 3.75 10.81
CA SER A 768 42.52 2.66 11.42
C SER A 768 42.08 2.32 12.86
N ASN A 769 41.50 3.25 13.60
CA ASN A 769 40.91 3.00 14.92
C ASN A 769 39.49 2.40 14.88
N LEU A 770 38.89 2.40 13.69
CA LEU A 770 37.56 1.86 13.42
C LEU A 770 37.63 0.51 12.70
N ILE A 771 38.66 0.30 11.89
CA ILE A 771 38.94 -0.98 11.26
C ILE A 771 39.45 -1.96 12.31
N SER A 772 38.77 -3.09 12.46
CA SER A 772 39.21 -4.18 13.30
C SER A 772 40.18 -5.12 12.54
N THR A 773 40.60 -6.20 13.19
CA THR A 773 41.39 -7.26 12.54
C THR A 773 40.69 -7.96 11.38
N LYS A 774 39.40 -7.74 11.21
CA LYS A 774 38.58 -8.34 10.13
C LYS A 774 38.25 -7.33 9.01
N GLY A 775 38.17 -6.05 9.31
CA GLY A 775 37.76 -5.00 8.37
C GLY A 775 36.76 -4.01 8.97
N CYS A 776 36.11 -3.24 8.10
CA CYS A 776 35.13 -2.21 8.52
C CYS A 776 33.97 -2.09 7.52
N ILE A 777 32.76 -1.98 8.05
CA ILE A 777 31.54 -1.56 7.34
C ILE A 777 31.41 -0.06 7.54
N MET A 778 31.38 0.69 6.46
CA MET A 778 31.20 2.15 6.43
C MET A 778 29.87 2.46 5.78
N VAL A 779 28.99 3.21 6.46
CA VAL A 779 27.64 3.53 6.00
C VAL A 779 27.45 5.04 6.04
N TRP A 780 27.53 5.71 4.89
CA TRP A 780 27.16 7.12 4.81
C TRP A 780 25.65 7.26 4.74
N ILE A 781 25.11 8.11 5.58
CA ILE A 781 23.66 8.28 5.76
C ILE A 781 23.23 9.74 5.59
N ASP A 782 22.02 9.92 5.08
CA ASP A 782 21.23 11.14 5.16
C ASP A 782 20.07 10.87 6.14
N PRO A 783 20.16 11.32 7.40
CA PRO A 783 19.24 10.90 8.46
C PRO A 783 17.77 11.24 8.20
N ASP A 784 17.51 12.28 7.41
CA ASP A 784 16.17 12.81 7.20
C ASP A 784 15.42 12.12 6.06
N LYS A 785 16.13 11.34 5.24
CA LYS A 785 15.56 10.68 4.06
C LYS A 785 15.15 9.22 4.32
N GLU A 786 14.05 8.83 3.68
CA GLU A 786 13.48 7.48 3.77
C GLU A 786 14.50 6.35 3.50
N PRO A 787 15.38 6.41 2.48
CA PRO A 787 16.36 5.35 2.24
C PRO A 787 17.28 5.06 3.42
N THR A 788 17.67 6.06 4.20
CA THR A 788 18.45 5.85 5.43
C THR A 788 17.63 5.10 6.49
N LYS A 789 16.34 5.43 6.64
CA LYS A 789 15.45 4.75 7.60
C LYS A 789 15.33 3.26 7.30
N HIS A 790 15.29 2.88 6.02
CA HIS A 790 15.29 1.47 5.60
C HIS A 790 16.60 0.75 5.96
N VAL A 791 17.76 1.33 5.68
CA VAL A 791 19.05 0.73 6.07
C VAL A 791 19.14 0.57 7.59
N MET A 792 18.69 1.56 8.34
CA MET A 792 18.68 1.50 9.81
C MET A 792 17.71 0.45 10.36
N ALA A 793 16.69 0.08 9.60
CA ALA A 793 15.77 -1.02 9.91
C ALA A 793 16.31 -2.40 9.48
N ASP A 794 17.06 -2.48 8.38
CA ASP A 794 17.61 -3.73 7.84
C ASP A 794 18.79 -4.27 8.65
N ILE A 795 19.68 -3.40 9.13
CA ILE A 795 20.88 -3.81 9.86
C ILE A 795 20.58 -4.61 11.13
N PRO A 796 19.58 -4.28 11.97
CA PRO A 796 19.17 -5.09 13.11
C PRO A 796 18.87 -6.55 12.79
N ALA A 797 18.36 -6.87 11.62
CA ALA A 797 18.05 -8.24 11.20
C ALA A 797 19.30 -9.13 11.05
N VAL A 798 20.46 -8.51 10.83
CA VAL A 798 21.76 -9.20 10.69
C VAL A 798 22.74 -8.86 11.83
N LYS A 799 22.24 -8.22 12.89
CA LYS A 799 23.00 -7.76 14.04
C LYS A 799 23.93 -8.85 14.60
N SER A 800 23.41 -10.03 14.89
CA SER A 800 24.19 -11.14 15.46
C SER A 800 25.32 -11.58 14.53
N LEU A 801 25.11 -11.58 13.24
CA LEU A 801 26.14 -11.93 12.25
C LEU A 801 27.27 -10.89 12.25
N ILE A 802 26.92 -9.60 12.27
CA ILE A 802 27.91 -8.51 12.31
C ILE A 802 28.67 -8.54 13.65
N GLU A 803 27.99 -8.76 14.78
CA GLU A 803 28.64 -8.85 16.11
C GLU A 803 29.59 -10.06 16.18
N ASN A 804 29.21 -11.22 15.64
CA ASN A 804 30.05 -12.42 15.60
C ASN A 804 31.25 -12.26 14.65
N TRP A 805 31.06 -11.53 13.55
CA TRP A 805 32.18 -11.19 12.65
C TRP A 805 33.23 -10.34 13.35
N SER A 806 32.84 -9.52 14.32
CA SER A 806 33.74 -8.66 15.15
C SER A 806 34.54 -7.64 14.35
N GLY A 807 34.11 -7.31 13.12
CA GLY A 807 34.63 -6.19 12.34
C GLY A 807 34.13 -4.84 12.83
N GLY A 808 34.76 -3.77 12.37
CA GLY A 808 34.32 -2.40 12.66
C GLY A 808 33.02 -2.06 11.92
N MET A 809 32.20 -1.19 12.51
CA MET A 809 31.03 -0.60 11.87
C MET A 809 30.93 0.90 12.19
N VAL A 810 30.83 1.74 11.17
CA VAL A 810 30.70 3.18 11.37
C VAL A 810 29.62 3.77 10.45
N PHE A 811 28.73 4.53 11.06
CA PHE A 811 27.73 5.36 10.37
C PHE A 811 28.31 6.76 10.21
N LEU A 812 28.36 7.23 8.98
CA LEU A 812 29.00 8.47 8.58
C LEU A 812 27.95 9.49 8.14
N LEU A 813 27.88 10.60 8.84
CA LEU A 813 27.08 11.75 8.46
C LEU A 813 27.94 12.56 7.48
N ALA A 814 27.53 12.58 6.20
CA ALA A 814 28.32 13.21 5.15
C ALA A 814 28.13 14.72 5.15
N GLY A 815 29.23 15.48 5.09
CA GLY A 815 29.28 16.90 4.83
C GLY A 815 28.25 17.72 5.62
N ASN A 816 27.27 18.25 4.90
CA ASN A 816 26.17 19.06 5.45
C ASN A 816 24.92 18.25 5.84
N LYS A 817 24.94 16.91 5.73
CA LYS A 817 23.82 16.02 6.06
C LYS A 817 23.69 15.76 7.57
N VAL A 818 23.86 16.79 8.37
CA VAL A 818 23.75 16.71 9.83
C VAL A 818 22.38 17.22 10.26
N SER A 819 21.53 16.30 10.72
CA SER A 819 20.24 16.65 11.26
C SER A 819 20.31 16.98 12.76
N SER A 820 19.67 18.06 13.17
CA SER A 820 19.56 18.41 14.60
C SER A 820 18.64 17.44 15.37
N SER A 821 17.74 16.77 14.66
CA SER A 821 16.83 15.75 15.20
C SER A 821 17.48 14.36 15.32
N PHE A 822 18.59 14.12 14.61
CA PHE A 822 19.26 12.83 14.60
C PHE A 822 19.96 12.57 15.94
N LYS A 823 19.59 11.46 16.57
CA LYS A 823 20.26 10.94 17.78
C LYS A 823 20.57 9.46 17.59
N PRO A 824 21.81 9.00 17.81
CA PRO A 824 22.13 7.57 17.75
C PRO A 824 21.22 6.71 18.63
N SER A 825 20.75 7.25 19.75
CA SER A 825 19.79 6.59 20.66
C SER A 825 18.44 6.26 20.05
N ASN A 826 18.07 6.88 18.92
CA ASN A 826 16.85 6.54 18.20
C ASN A 826 16.94 5.14 17.53
N PHE A 827 18.14 4.54 17.48
CA PHE A 827 18.41 3.25 16.86
C PHE A 827 19.06 2.27 17.85
N PRO A 828 18.34 1.82 18.91
CA PRO A 828 18.91 1.03 20.00
C PRO A 828 19.32 -0.40 19.59
N ASN A 829 18.82 -0.89 18.44
CA ASN A 829 18.99 -2.28 18.01
C ASN A 829 20.18 -2.51 17.07
N LEU A 830 21.05 -1.51 16.86
CA LEU A 830 22.24 -1.65 16.02
C LEU A 830 23.28 -2.60 16.67
N PRO A 831 24.22 -3.16 15.88
CA PRO A 831 25.35 -3.93 16.41
C PRO A 831 26.15 -3.15 17.47
N LYS A 832 26.66 -3.82 18.50
CA LYS A 832 27.39 -3.20 19.64
C LYS A 832 28.60 -2.37 19.23
N GLN A 833 29.30 -2.78 18.16
CA GLN A 833 30.47 -2.07 17.62
C GLN A 833 30.13 -0.86 16.77
N SER A 834 28.85 -0.54 16.57
CA SER A 834 28.43 0.60 15.77
C SER A 834 28.93 1.91 16.38
N LYS A 835 29.59 2.72 15.58
CA LYS A 835 30.03 4.08 15.91
C LYS A 835 29.38 5.07 14.96
N PHE A 836 29.25 6.31 15.40
CA PHE A 836 28.77 7.40 14.58
C PHE A 836 29.86 8.47 14.45
N ALA A 837 30.06 9.00 13.25
CA ALA A 837 31.07 10.01 13.01
C ALA A 837 30.63 10.94 11.85
N PHE A 838 31.30 12.10 11.74
CA PHE A 838 31.12 13.03 10.64
C PHE A 838 32.23 12.85 9.62
N ASP A 839 31.85 12.73 8.35
CA ASP A 839 32.73 12.89 7.18
C ASP A 839 32.54 14.29 6.60
N LYS A 840 33.01 15.30 7.34
CA LYS A 840 32.72 16.72 7.07
C LYS A 840 33.07 17.16 5.65
N ASP A 841 34.17 16.68 5.11
CA ASP A 841 34.66 17.08 3.78
C ASP A 841 34.29 16.04 2.72
N SER A 842 33.61 14.97 3.11
CA SER A 842 33.28 13.82 2.24
C SER A 842 34.49 13.25 1.49
N ASN A 843 35.70 13.42 2.03
CA ASN A 843 36.95 13.09 1.32
C ASN A 843 37.06 11.60 0.99
N LEU A 844 36.63 10.71 1.89
CA LEU A 844 36.66 9.28 1.63
C LEU A 844 35.63 8.90 0.60
N LEU A 845 34.42 9.44 0.68
CA LEU A 845 33.36 9.20 -0.28
C LEU A 845 33.77 9.64 -1.70
N LEU A 846 34.34 10.86 -1.82
CA LEU A 846 34.86 11.37 -3.08
C LEU A 846 36.02 10.52 -3.65
N HIS A 847 36.84 9.92 -2.78
CA HIS A 847 37.88 9.01 -3.21
C HIS A 847 37.28 7.71 -3.77
N ILE A 848 36.28 7.12 -3.08
CA ILE A 848 35.56 5.93 -3.55
C ILE A 848 34.85 6.20 -4.88
N ASP A 849 34.22 7.37 -5.03
CA ASP A 849 33.57 7.77 -6.27
C ASP A 849 34.53 7.83 -7.45
N LYS A 850 35.74 8.36 -7.22
CA LYS A 850 36.79 8.39 -8.25
C LYS A 850 37.24 6.99 -8.66
N LEU A 851 37.37 6.08 -7.70
CA LEU A 851 37.74 4.68 -7.97
C LEU A 851 36.67 3.97 -8.80
N ARG A 852 35.40 4.26 -8.53
CA ARG A 852 34.25 3.68 -9.23
C ARG A 852 33.79 4.45 -10.47
N LYS A 853 34.28 5.63 -10.68
CA LYS A 853 33.82 6.59 -11.72
C LYS A 853 32.31 6.94 -11.52
N THR A 854 31.90 7.09 -10.27
CA THR A 854 30.54 7.42 -9.85
C THR A 854 30.51 8.82 -9.21
N ASN A 855 29.30 9.26 -8.86
CA ASN A 855 29.07 10.47 -8.05
C ASN A 855 27.95 10.18 -7.06
N SER A 856 28.32 9.78 -5.85
CA SER A 856 27.37 9.38 -4.79
C SER A 856 26.78 10.57 -4.02
N GLY A 857 27.11 11.79 -4.40
CA GLY A 857 26.77 13.00 -3.63
C GLY A 857 25.29 13.22 -3.34
N SER A 858 24.39 12.50 -4.03
CA SER A 858 22.93 12.58 -3.88
C SER A 858 22.25 11.24 -3.57
N ASN A 859 22.96 10.13 -3.63
CA ASN A 859 22.37 8.77 -3.56
C ASN A 859 22.67 8.10 -2.22
N PHE A 860 22.36 8.77 -1.12
CA PHE A 860 22.44 8.13 0.21
C PHE A 860 21.31 7.11 0.43
N PRO A 861 21.56 6.05 1.23
CA PRO A 861 22.83 5.72 1.89
C PRO A 861 23.89 5.15 0.93
N VAL A 862 25.16 5.37 1.26
CA VAL A 862 26.28 4.69 0.60
C VAL A 862 26.92 3.72 1.57
N ILE A 863 27.16 2.50 1.13
CA ILE A 863 27.79 1.45 1.95
C ILE A 863 29.05 0.97 1.27
N ALA A 864 30.16 0.99 2.00
CA ALA A 864 31.41 0.38 1.56
C ALA A 864 31.95 -0.56 2.64
N ILE A 865 32.49 -1.71 2.21
CA ILE A 865 33.11 -2.66 3.14
C ILE A 865 34.56 -2.81 2.71
N SER A 866 35.47 -2.64 3.69
CA SER A 866 36.91 -2.91 3.50
C SER A 866 37.38 -4.08 4.33
N ASP A 867 38.42 -4.76 3.86
CA ASP A 867 39.19 -5.68 4.67
C ASP A 867 40.12 -4.92 5.65
N LYS A 868 40.85 -5.65 6.47
CA LYS A 868 41.81 -5.08 7.44
C LYS A 868 42.95 -4.27 6.81
N ASN A 869 43.23 -4.47 5.54
CA ASN A 869 44.30 -3.81 4.80
C ASN A 869 43.78 -2.56 4.02
N GLY A 870 42.50 -2.26 4.15
CA GLY A 870 41.85 -1.16 3.44
C GLY A 870 41.49 -1.46 1.98
N ASN A 871 41.51 -2.74 1.55
CA ASN A 871 40.99 -3.12 0.24
C ASN A 871 39.46 -3.02 0.25
N LEU A 872 38.89 -2.29 -0.68
CA LEU A 872 37.45 -2.12 -0.83
C LEU A 872 36.83 -3.30 -1.59
N LEU A 873 35.97 -4.05 -0.91
CA LEU A 873 35.41 -5.30 -1.39
C LEU A 873 33.97 -5.18 -1.82
N TYR A 874 33.25 -4.24 -1.26
CA TYR A 874 31.83 -4.03 -1.50
C TYR A 874 31.48 -2.56 -1.57
N TYR A 875 30.52 -2.26 -2.42
CA TYR A 875 29.94 -0.94 -2.55
C TYR A 875 28.46 -1.04 -2.92
N SER A 876 27.65 -0.23 -2.28
CA SER A 876 26.25 -0.03 -2.64
C SER A 876 25.88 1.42 -2.42
N GLU A 877 25.02 1.95 -3.27
CA GLU A 877 24.46 3.31 -3.14
C GLU A 877 22.97 3.34 -3.37
N GLY A 878 22.31 4.34 -2.79
CA GLY A 878 20.90 4.61 -2.97
C GLY A 878 19.98 3.63 -2.28
N TYR A 879 18.70 3.77 -2.62
CA TYR A 879 17.61 3.01 -2.02
C TYR A 879 17.66 1.53 -2.38
N LYS A 880 17.83 0.68 -1.36
CA LYS A 880 17.78 -0.80 -1.50
C LYS A 880 17.27 -1.41 -0.20
N ILE A 881 16.34 -2.33 -0.32
CA ILE A 881 15.87 -3.20 0.78
C ILE A 881 16.70 -4.49 0.80
N GLY A 882 16.89 -5.08 1.99
CA GLY A 882 17.68 -6.29 2.17
C GLY A 882 19.20 -6.05 2.15
N ILE A 883 19.62 -4.81 2.33
CA ILE A 883 21.05 -4.44 2.35
C ILE A 883 21.81 -5.15 3.48
N GLY A 884 21.14 -5.44 4.60
CA GLY A 884 21.73 -6.22 5.69
C GLY A 884 22.19 -7.61 5.24
N GLU A 885 21.42 -8.29 4.41
CA GLU A 885 21.80 -9.61 3.86
C GLU A 885 22.98 -9.51 2.89
N GLN A 886 23.05 -8.45 2.10
CA GLN A 886 24.21 -8.20 1.24
C GLN A 886 25.49 -7.98 2.06
N ILE A 887 25.38 -7.18 3.13
CA ILE A 887 26.49 -7.00 4.10
C ILE A 887 26.90 -8.36 4.68
N ALA A 888 25.95 -9.17 5.14
CA ALA A 888 26.21 -10.49 5.72
C ALA A 888 26.97 -11.42 4.74
N LYS A 889 26.58 -11.44 3.47
CA LYS A 889 27.28 -12.21 2.42
C LYS A 889 28.74 -11.78 2.27
N VAL A 890 29.00 -10.49 2.24
CA VAL A 890 30.37 -9.96 2.08
C VAL A 890 31.23 -10.28 3.30
N ILE A 891 30.72 -10.00 4.53
CA ILE A 891 31.51 -10.25 5.74
C ILE A 891 31.78 -11.74 5.99
N ALA A 892 30.92 -12.64 5.49
CA ALA A 892 31.15 -14.09 5.54
C ALA A 892 32.41 -14.50 4.77
N THR A 893 32.86 -13.73 3.78
CA THR A 893 34.10 -13.98 3.02
C THR A 893 35.34 -13.42 3.76
N LEU A 894 35.16 -12.56 4.76
CA LEU A 894 36.21 -11.93 5.56
C LEU A 894 36.46 -12.71 6.86
N LYS A 895 36.84 -13.96 6.74
CA LYS A 895 37.12 -14.86 7.88
C LYS A 895 38.39 -14.51 8.65
#